data_f0efe874afd90bc97dec0ecaa5aa9d76
#
_entry.id   f0efe874afd90bc97dec0ecaa5aa9d76
#
_cell.length_a   1.000
_cell.length_b   1.000
_cell.length_c   1.000
_cell.angle_alpha   90.00
_cell.angle_beta   90.00
_cell.angle_gamma   90.00
#
_symmetry.space_group_name_H-M   'P 1'
#
loop_
_entity.id
_entity.type
_entity.pdbx_description
1 polymer ?
#
loop_
_entity_poly.entity_id
_entity_poly.type
_entity_poly.pdbx_seq_one_letter_code
_entity_poly.pdbx_strand_id
1 'polypeptide(L)'
;MIQAQRVELTNSAWVILDWTVSAGTYRQTASINLTRSHSATVDLAGQPWAEGTIVTPDVVVEADLRRQPPPPPEPVQLTMNGRTAHYEVTGYTYDWTVNAGAVDPPTPPPVLPGFPSSVPLNLLPYSNWDRQIVLPPTLTCAPLTTDDLALVCNWAQDNGYQLRPRGVMHGWSPLTVTPSTPSNGRVLLVDLTKGFAGMELLPAGNGLPTRVRVGAGATMLELLTFLEAQPGGGGSAPGYSFPHTPAPGDLTVGGVLAIGAHGTAVPGAPGDDFAASYGSLSNQVVDLTVVATDPANPGARYTARTLTRDEPATKAVLTHVGRALVTEATLQVVPIYNVRGVSITDLPSATIFAAPTVADPVPANSFASFLDSMGRVEIIWYPFSDNPWLHTWQVAPTKPSSSIAVSTPFNYPFADYVPDGLQNLITHLVNGDPSLTPAVGQMAARVTAFGLDGENWAGVSGTYPVSRDIWGPSKNSLLYIQATTLKVTANGYAIHLRRADVQQAVHDLIGQYTSMLTGYAAKGSYPVNSALELRVTALDDPSRVGVAAAESPVISALGQGPVDVANGWDIAVWFDVLTIPGTEGADQFYAELETWLIERFSGTAGAVLPEWSKGWAYTATGGPWTSTDFLTHVRSTVSDGRSNTDDWAWEAATLTSMDGANLFTNPFLGTLFG
;
A
#
# COMPACT_ATOMS: atom_id res chain seq x y z
N MET A 1 7.04 31.55 -20.17
CA MET A 1 6.26 30.47 -19.55
C MET A 1 6.70 29.16 -20.20
N ILE A 2 7.17 28.23 -19.40
CA ILE A 2 7.65 26.91 -19.84
C ILE A 2 6.46 26.08 -20.29
N GLN A 3 6.55 25.38 -21.43
CA GLN A 3 5.53 24.43 -21.88
C GLN A 3 6.07 23.01 -21.73
N ALA A 4 5.49 22.22 -20.84
CA ALA A 4 5.92 20.86 -20.56
C ALA A 4 4.76 19.95 -20.12
N GLN A 5 4.94 18.65 -20.31
CA GLN A 5 4.05 17.61 -19.81
C GLN A 5 4.46 17.17 -18.41
N ARG A 6 5.74 17.24 -18.08
CA ARG A 6 6.31 16.82 -16.80
C ARG A 6 7.10 17.93 -16.15
N VAL A 7 7.17 17.90 -14.85
CA VAL A 7 8.04 18.75 -14.05
C VAL A 7 8.93 17.86 -13.20
N GLU A 8 10.23 18.09 -13.27
CA GLU A 8 11.22 17.41 -12.42
C GLU A 8 11.92 18.45 -11.56
N LEU A 9 12.09 18.15 -10.30
CA LEU A 9 12.86 18.98 -9.38
C LEU A 9 14.00 18.16 -8.80
N THR A 10 15.21 18.68 -8.93
CA THR A 10 16.43 18.12 -8.35
C THR A 10 16.84 18.96 -7.14
N ASN A 11 17.09 18.28 -6.01
CA ASN A 11 17.66 18.92 -4.85
C ASN A 11 19.20 18.82 -4.86
N SER A 12 19.86 19.90 -5.23
CA SER A 12 21.32 20.06 -5.14
C SER A 12 21.75 20.84 -3.90
N ALA A 13 20.79 21.35 -3.12
CA ALA A 13 21.02 22.11 -1.91
C ALA A 13 21.35 21.21 -0.70
N TRP A 14 21.94 21.81 0.33
CA TRP A 14 22.17 21.17 1.63
C TRP A 14 20.95 21.32 2.56
N VAL A 15 19.79 20.92 2.04
CA VAL A 15 18.50 20.99 2.73
C VAL A 15 17.68 19.75 2.45
N ILE A 16 16.71 19.47 3.29
CA ILE A 16 15.59 18.58 2.95
C ILE A 16 14.46 19.47 2.47
N LEU A 17 13.75 19.04 1.45
CA LEU A 17 12.64 19.82 0.93
C LEU A 17 11.46 18.96 0.55
N ASP A 18 10.29 19.58 0.65
CA ASP A 18 9.07 19.10 0.05
C ASP A 18 8.79 19.92 -1.20
N TRP A 19 8.26 19.28 -2.22
CA TRP A 19 7.78 20.03 -3.34
C TRP A 19 6.43 19.53 -3.86
N THR A 20 5.64 20.49 -4.26
CA THR A 20 4.30 20.28 -4.79
C THR A 20 4.18 20.99 -6.12
N VAL A 21 3.21 20.58 -6.90
CA VAL A 21 2.74 21.34 -8.06
C VAL A 21 1.28 21.70 -7.82
N SER A 22 0.90 22.93 -8.12
CA SER A 22 -0.43 23.43 -7.86
C SER A 22 -1.04 24.17 -9.04
N ALA A 23 -2.36 24.07 -9.21
CA ALA A 23 -3.14 24.85 -10.15
C ALA A 23 -4.49 25.21 -9.51
N GLY A 24 -4.71 26.49 -9.29
CA GLY A 24 -5.87 26.98 -8.55
C GLY A 24 -5.86 26.48 -7.10
N THR A 25 -6.94 25.79 -6.70
CA THR A 25 -7.06 25.20 -5.36
C THR A 25 -6.54 23.76 -5.27
N TYR A 26 -6.19 23.15 -6.39
CA TYR A 26 -5.68 21.78 -6.42
C TYR A 26 -4.16 21.77 -6.25
N ARG A 27 -3.68 20.94 -5.34
CA ARG A 27 -2.25 20.67 -5.11
C ARG A 27 -1.95 19.19 -5.28
N GLN A 28 -0.86 18.88 -5.95
CA GLN A 28 -0.27 17.54 -6.05
C GLN A 28 1.12 17.55 -5.45
N THR A 29 1.31 16.83 -4.37
CA THR A 29 2.64 16.63 -3.80
C THR A 29 3.47 15.73 -4.71
N ALA A 30 4.62 16.20 -5.08
CA ALA A 30 5.55 15.52 -5.96
C ALA A 30 6.60 14.72 -5.19
N SER A 31 7.05 15.26 -4.08
CA SER A 31 7.96 14.62 -3.15
C SER A 31 7.89 15.28 -1.79
N ILE A 32 8.07 14.46 -0.76
CA ILE A 32 8.37 14.90 0.60
C ILE A 32 9.75 14.37 0.97
N ASN A 33 10.46 15.11 1.81
CA ASN A 33 11.81 14.77 2.27
C ASN A 33 12.80 14.50 1.11
N LEU A 34 12.74 15.30 0.05
CA LEU A 34 13.71 15.19 -1.04
C LEU A 34 15.08 15.64 -0.53
N THR A 35 15.95 14.67 -0.30
CA THR A 35 17.33 14.94 0.17
C THR A 35 18.25 15.35 -0.98
N ARG A 36 19.41 15.90 -0.62
CA ARG A 36 20.43 16.33 -1.58
C ARG A 36 20.80 15.24 -2.58
N SER A 37 21.01 15.66 -3.82
CA SER A 37 21.36 14.81 -4.98
C SER A 37 20.25 13.85 -5.43
N HIS A 38 19.01 14.08 -4.99
CA HIS A 38 17.86 13.35 -5.46
C HIS A 38 16.94 14.22 -6.30
N SER A 39 16.22 13.59 -7.23
CA SER A 39 15.21 14.23 -8.05
C SER A 39 13.87 13.56 -7.87
N ALA A 40 12.79 14.30 -8.07
CA ALA A 40 11.44 13.76 -8.15
C ALA A 40 10.69 14.41 -9.32
N THR A 41 9.90 13.62 -10.03
CA THR A 41 9.17 14.04 -11.23
C THR A 41 7.67 13.90 -11.04
N VAL A 42 6.92 14.88 -11.50
CA VAL A 42 5.45 14.80 -11.63
C VAL A 42 5.07 14.81 -13.11
N ASP A 43 4.29 13.84 -13.54
CA ASP A 43 3.60 13.89 -14.82
C ASP A 43 2.30 14.69 -14.66
N LEU A 44 2.26 15.86 -15.23
CA LEU A 44 1.12 16.77 -15.18
C LEU A 44 -0.08 16.23 -15.96
N ALA A 45 0.18 15.40 -17.00
CA ALA A 45 -0.87 14.74 -17.76
C ALA A 45 -1.63 13.68 -16.94
N GLY A 46 -1.01 13.19 -15.88
CA GLY A 46 -1.62 12.28 -14.90
C GLY A 46 -2.58 12.96 -13.92
N GLN A 47 -2.59 14.29 -13.89
CA GLN A 47 -3.37 15.07 -12.95
C GLN A 47 -4.74 15.47 -13.55
N PRO A 48 -5.73 15.85 -12.73
CA PRO A 48 -7.06 16.24 -13.21
C PRO A 48 -7.07 17.64 -13.84
N TRP A 49 -6.04 18.01 -14.57
CA TRP A 49 -5.89 19.30 -15.21
C TRP A 49 -6.07 19.22 -16.72
N ALA A 50 -6.78 20.21 -17.27
CA ALA A 50 -6.92 20.33 -18.72
C ALA A 50 -5.58 20.81 -19.34
N GLU A 51 -5.33 20.43 -20.60
CA GLU A 51 -4.25 21.00 -21.37
C GLU A 51 -4.37 22.53 -21.43
N GLY A 52 -3.26 23.23 -21.29
CA GLY A 52 -3.23 24.69 -21.18
C GLY A 52 -3.28 25.22 -19.74
N THR A 53 -3.58 24.37 -18.74
CA THR A 53 -3.56 24.77 -17.33
C THR A 53 -2.18 25.28 -16.93
N ILE A 54 -2.13 26.38 -16.19
CA ILE A 54 -0.90 26.92 -15.62
C ILE A 54 -0.69 26.27 -14.27
N VAL A 55 0.44 25.59 -14.13
CA VAL A 55 0.84 24.84 -12.94
C VAL A 55 2.06 25.52 -12.33
N THR A 56 2.03 25.79 -11.06
CA THR A 56 3.14 26.41 -10.33
C THR A 56 3.83 25.35 -9.48
N PRO A 57 5.13 25.10 -9.68
CA PRO A 57 5.94 24.37 -8.71
C PRO A 57 6.04 25.18 -7.42
N ASP A 58 5.89 24.50 -6.30
CA ASP A 58 5.97 25.11 -4.96
C ASP A 58 6.94 24.27 -4.12
N VAL A 59 7.99 24.90 -3.63
CA VAL A 59 9.06 24.25 -2.88
C VAL A 59 9.06 24.76 -1.46
N VAL A 60 8.94 23.86 -0.51
CA VAL A 60 9.07 24.14 0.91
C VAL A 60 10.36 23.49 1.39
N VAL A 61 11.33 24.31 1.76
CA VAL A 61 12.56 23.83 2.39
C VAL A 61 12.29 23.73 3.90
N GLU A 62 12.58 22.57 4.40
CA GLU A 62 12.46 22.28 5.81
C GLU A 62 13.53 23.03 6.60
N ALA A 63 13.16 23.51 7.79
CA ALA A 63 14.04 24.40 8.59
C ALA A 63 14.54 25.64 7.81
N ASP A 64 13.69 26.26 7.00
CA ASP A 64 14.04 27.48 6.27
C ASP A 64 14.38 28.63 7.23
N LEU A 65 15.62 29.02 7.27
CA LEU A 65 16.15 30.10 8.12
C LEU A 65 16.22 31.47 7.41
N ARG A 66 15.69 31.57 6.19
CA ARG A 66 15.71 32.82 5.45
C ARG A 66 14.78 33.86 6.07
N ARG A 67 15.18 35.10 5.95
CA ARG A 67 14.39 36.25 6.42
C ARG A 67 13.30 36.68 5.43
N GLN A 68 13.42 36.26 4.15
CA GLN A 68 12.47 36.56 3.08
C GLN A 68 12.27 35.31 2.19
N PRO A 69 11.03 35.04 1.74
CA PRO A 69 10.79 33.93 0.82
C PRO A 69 11.54 34.16 -0.49
N PRO A 70 11.98 33.10 -1.20
CA PRO A 70 12.55 33.20 -2.51
C PRO A 70 11.50 33.69 -3.51
N PRO A 71 11.94 34.23 -4.66
CA PRO A 71 11.01 34.45 -5.76
C PRO A 71 10.34 33.12 -6.14
N PRO A 72 9.04 33.14 -6.47
CA PRO A 72 8.35 31.92 -6.88
C PRO A 72 9.02 31.35 -8.16
N PRO A 73 9.12 30.04 -8.30
CA PRO A 73 9.62 29.41 -9.52
C PRO A 73 8.78 29.80 -10.74
N GLU A 74 9.41 29.80 -11.92
CA GLU A 74 8.70 30.06 -13.17
C GLU A 74 7.59 29.01 -13.37
N PRO A 75 6.32 29.40 -13.63
CA PRO A 75 5.24 28.45 -13.81
C PRO A 75 5.34 27.71 -15.14
N VAL A 76 4.76 26.50 -15.16
CA VAL A 76 4.67 25.62 -16.33
C VAL A 76 3.26 25.63 -16.87
N GLN A 77 3.10 25.79 -18.19
CA GLN A 77 1.84 25.51 -18.87
C GLN A 77 1.80 24.04 -19.26
N LEU A 78 0.80 23.31 -18.76
CA LEU A 78 0.58 21.92 -19.14
C LEU A 78 0.33 21.81 -20.65
N THR A 79 1.18 21.06 -21.31
CA THR A 79 1.09 20.78 -22.74
C THR A 79 1.47 19.32 -22.97
N MET A 80 0.64 18.57 -23.70
CA MET A 80 0.85 17.14 -24.00
C MET A 80 1.97 16.94 -25.03
N ASN A 81 3.15 17.47 -24.75
CA ASN A 81 4.29 17.55 -25.69
C ASN A 81 5.45 16.61 -25.35
N GLY A 82 5.30 15.77 -24.32
CA GLY A 82 6.33 14.85 -23.85
C GLY A 82 7.55 15.51 -23.20
N ARG A 83 7.58 16.85 -23.09
CA ARG A 83 8.72 17.57 -22.50
C ARG A 83 8.71 17.52 -21.00
N THR A 84 9.90 17.58 -20.40
CA THR A 84 10.11 17.75 -18.96
C THR A 84 10.74 19.11 -18.68
N ALA A 85 10.11 19.88 -17.80
CA ALA A 85 10.70 21.10 -17.26
C ALA A 85 11.51 20.74 -16.01
N HIS A 86 12.78 21.07 -16.00
CA HIS A 86 13.69 20.81 -14.90
C HIS A 86 13.82 22.03 -14.01
N TYR A 87 13.77 21.81 -12.71
CA TYR A 87 14.04 22.80 -11.69
C TYR A 87 15.14 22.26 -10.78
N GLU A 88 16.01 23.14 -10.32
CA GLU A 88 17.09 22.79 -9.40
C GLU A 88 17.04 23.69 -8.17
N VAL A 89 17.02 23.07 -6.99
CA VAL A 89 17.21 23.78 -5.72
C VAL A 89 18.68 23.76 -5.37
N THR A 90 19.26 24.93 -5.12
CA THR A 90 20.65 25.09 -4.74
C THR A 90 20.76 25.96 -3.48
N GLY A 91 21.87 25.84 -2.73
CA GLY A 91 22.14 26.67 -1.55
C GLY A 91 22.04 25.91 -0.24
N TYR A 92 21.77 26.66 0.83
CA TYR A 92 21.67 26.17 2.21
C TYR A 92 20.38 26.68 2.84
N THR A 93 20.04 26.23 4.05
CA THR A 93 18.83 26.63 4.77
C THR A 93 18.59 28.13 4.91
N TYR A 94 19.61 28.94 4.77
CA TYR A 94 19.55 30.40 4.92
C TYR A 94 19.61 31.18 3.59
N ASP A 95 19.94 30.53 2.48
CA ASP A 95 20.15 31.21 1.17
C ASP A 95 19.80 30.34 -0.06
N TRP A 96 18.91 29.39 0.09
CA TRP A 96 18.52 28.54 -1.02
C TRP A 96 17.69 29.27 -2.09
N THR A 97 17.79 28.79 -3.32
CA THR A 97 17.04 29.29 -4.49
C THR A 97 16.53 28.14 -5.33
N VAL A 98 15.43 28.37 -6.06
CA VAL A 98 14.93 27.47 -7.09
C VAL A 98 15.23 28.07 -8.45
N ASN A 99 15.99 27.38 -9.25
CA ASN A 99 16.34 27.79 -10.60
C ASN A 99 15.57 26.94 -11.61
N ALA A 100 14.87 27.57 -12.54
CA ALA A 100 14.31 26.88 -13.69
C ALA A 100 15.48 26.49 -14.62
N GLY A 101 15.59 25.22 -14.90
CA GLY A 101 16.61 24.65 -15.78
C GLY A 101 16.11 24.47 -17.21
N ALA A 102 16.83 23.67 -17.96
CA ALA A 102 16.49 23.35 -19.34
C ALA A 102 15.15 22.60 -19.46
N VAL A 103 14.49 22.78 -20.59
CA VAL A 103 13.35 21.95 -20.99
C VAL A 103 13.88 20.91 -21.97
N ASP A 104 13.81 19.65 -21.57
CA ASP A 104 14.19 18.57 -22.47
C ASP A 104 13.33 18.58 -23.73
N PRO A 105 13.92 18.33 -24.89
CA PRO A 105 13.15 18.05 -26.08
C PRO A 105 12.29 16.81 -25.81
N PRO A 106 11.09 16.69 -26.41
CA PRO A 106 10.28 15.50 -26.28
C PRO A 106 11.11 14.30 -26.75
N THR A 107 11.29 13.31 -25.90
CA THR A 107 11.79 12.01 -26.34
C THR A 107 10.55 11.24 -26.83
N PRO A 108 10.30 11.18 -28.13
CA PRO A 108 9.17 10.38 -28.60
C PRO A 108 9.40 8.92 -28.22
N PRO A 109 8.35 8.19 -27.91
CA PRO A 109 8.49 6.75 -27.76
C PRO A 109 9.02 6.16 -29.05
N PRO A 110 9.85 5.11 -29.01
CA PRO A 110 10.30 4.45 -30.23
C PRO A 110 9.10 3.93 -31.00
N VAL A 111 9.19 4.00 -32.32
CA VAL A 111 8.17 3.40 -33.19
C VAL A 111 8.24 1.89 -33.05
N LEU A 112 7.18 1.31 -32.52
CA LEU A 112 7.02 -0.14 -32.40
C LEU A 112 6.25 -0.67 -33.64
N PRO A 113 6.90 -1.44 -34.54
CA PRO A 113 6.23 -1.94 -35.73
C PRO A 113 4.99 -2.76 -35.39
N GLY A 114 3.86 -2.43 -36.02
CA GLY A 114 2.59 -3.13 -35.81
C GLY A 114 1.93 -2.93 -34.47
N PHE A 115 2.42 -2.01 -33.62
CA PHE A 115 1.75 -1.69 -32.35
C PHE A 115 0.37 -1.05 -32.62
N PRO A 116 -0.68 -1.41 -31.83
CA PRO A 116 -2.03 -0.88 -32.06
C PRO A 116 -2.07 0.64 -32.02
N SER A 117 -2.47 1.28 -33.11
CA SER A 117 -2.48 2.74 -33.24
C SER A 117 -3.54 3.44 -32.39
N SER A 118 -4.55 2.69 -31.91
CA SER A 118 -5.57 3.17 -30.98
C SER A 118 -5.04 3.33 -29.55
N VAL A 119 -3.89 2.71 -29.22
CA VAL A 119 -3.36 2.67 -27.85
C VAL A 119 -2.23 3.69 -27.68
N PRO A 120 -2.38 4.69 -26.81
CA PRO A 120 -1.31 5.63 -26.50
C PRO A 120 -0.06 4.92 -25.99
N LEU A 121 1.10 5.34 -26.48
CA LEU A 121 2.42 4.85 -26.06
C LEU A 121 3.28 6.02 -25.60
N ASN A 122 3.91 5.88 -24.45
CA ASN A 122 4.72 6.91 -23.81
C ASN A 122 6.02 6.32 -23.26
N LEU A 123 6.98 7.19 -22.94
CA LEU A 123 8.13 6.87 -22.09
C LEU A 123 7.90 7.53 -20.74
N LEU A 124 7.66 6.72 -19.71
CA LEU A 124 7.37 7.21 -18.34
C LEU A 124 8.39 6.63 -17.36
N PRO A 125 8.89 7.43 -16.40
CA PRO A 125 9.72 6.90 -15.33
C PRO A 125 8.90 5.93 -14.45
N TYR A 126 9.57 4.98 -13.84
CA TYR A 126 9.01 4.12 -12.83
C TYR A 126 9.77 4.30 -11.53
N SER A 127 9.05 4.49 -10.44
CA SER A 127 9.61 4.47 -9.09
C SER A 127 8.59 3.81 -8.16
N ASN A 128 9.00 2.80 -7.43
CA ASN A 128 8.14 2.22 -6.40
C ASN A 128 8.06 3.15 -5.17
N TRP A 129 7.27 2.78 -4.17
CA TRP A 129 6.96 3.65 -3.02
C TRP A 129 8.20 4.21 -2.32
N ASP A 130 9.14 3.36 -1.95
CA ASP A 130 10.36 3.73 -1.20
C ASP A 130 11.57 4.04 -2.08
N ARG A 131 11.39 4.07 -3.40
CA ARG A 131 12.44 4.35 -4.39
C ARG A 131 13.60 3.34 -4.42
N GLN A 132 13.43 2.16 -3.88
CA GLN A 132 14.42 1.08 -4.04
C GLN A 132 14.41 0.48 -5.45
N ILE A 133 13.29 0.61 -6.15
CA ILE A 133 13.14 0.18 -7.55
C ILE A 133 12.84 1.41 -8.40
N VAL A 134 13.85 1.91 -9.07
CA VAL A 134 13.76 3.08 -9.95
C VAL A 134 14.24 2.69 -11.34
N LEU A 135 13.40 2.93 -12.34
CA LEU A 135 13.78 2.76 -13.75
C LEU A 135 13.74 4.12 -14.45
N PRO A 136 14.66 4.36 -15.40
CA PRO A 136 14.57 5.51 -16.29
C PRO A 136 13.29 5.44 -17.14
N PRO A 137 12.98 6.47 -17.97
CA PRO A 137 11.81 6.45 -18.83
C PRO A 137 11.65 5.13 -19.58
N THR A 138 10.60 4.38 -19.25
CA THR A 138 10.32 3.03 -19.74
C THR A 138 9.05 3.06 -20.57
N LEU A 139 9.01 2.25 -21.62
CA LEU A 139 7.82 2.11 -22.47
C LEU A 139 6.59 1.81 -21.65
N THR A 140 5.56 2.63 -21.80
CA THR A 140 4.29 2.51 -21.09
C THR A 140 3.15 2.74 -22.07
N CYS A 141 2.23 1.80 -22.21
CA CYS A 141 1.01 1.97 -22.99
C CYS A 141 -0.19 2.21 -22.06
N ALA A 142 -1.19 2.90 -22.58
CA ALA A 142 -2.43 3.21 -21.87
C ALA A 142 -3.66 2.77 -22.70
N PRO A 143 -4.00 1.49 -22.71
CA PRO A 143 -5.20 0.99 -23.38
C PRO A 143 -6.46 1.57 -22.71
N LEU A 144 -7.47 1.91 -23.49
CA LEU A 144 -8.70 2.52 -23.01
C LEU A 144 -9.86 1.51 -22.87
N THR A 145 -9.75 0.37 -23.54
CA THR A 145 -10.77 -0.68 -23.54
C THR A 145 -10.12 -2.06 -23.36
N THR A 146 -10.91 -3.05 -22.99
CA THR A 146 -10.46 -4.44 -22.89
C THR A 146 -10.02 -4.98 -24.26
N ASP A 147 -10.65 -4.53 -25.35
CA ASP A 147 -10.26 -4.92 -26.72
C ASP A 147 -8.89 -4.32 -27.08
N ASP A 148 -8.63 -3.04 -26.74
CA ASP A 148 -7.29 -2.44 -26.90
C ASP A 148 -6.23 -3.25 -26.15
N LEU A 149 -6.55 -3.64 -24.93
CA LEU A 149 -5.64 -4.43 -24.11
C LEU A 149 -5.37 -5.81 -24.72
N ALA A 150 -6.39 -6.48 -25.24
CA ALA A 150 -6.23 -7.75 -25.95
C ALA A 150 -5.36 -7.58 -27.22
N LEU A 151 -5.52 -6.48 -27.95
CA LEU A 151 -4.64 -6.15 -29.08
C LEU A 151 -3.18 -5.95 -28.64
N VAL A 152 -2.95 -5.27 -27.52
CA VAL A 152 -1.59 -5.09 -26.95
C VAL A 152 -0.99 -6.43 -26.55
N CYS A 153 -1.75 -7.30 -25.86
CA CYS A 153 -1.29 -8.63 -25.48
C CYS A 153 -0.91 -9.46 -26.73
N ASN A 154 -1.76 -9.44 -27.74
CA ASN A 154 -1.50 -10.17 -28.97
C ASN A 154 -0.30 -9.62 -29.75
N TRP A 155 -0.12 -8.29 -29.77
CA TRP A 155 1.06 -7.69 -30.34
C TRP A 155 2.33 -8.08 -29.54
N ALA A 156 2.26 -8.09 -28.22
CA ALA A 156 3.36 -8.49 -27.35
C ALA A 156 3.75 -9.96 -27.56
N GLN A 157 2.78 -10.84 -27.71
CA GLN A 157 2.98 -12.25 -28.07
C GLN A 157 3.75 -12.39 -29.39
N ASP A 158 3.36 -11.65 -30.43
CA ASP A 158 3.99 -11.71 -31.76
C ASP A 158 5.40 -11.11 -31.78
N ASN A 159 5.71 -10.17 -30.87
CA ASN A 159 6.95 -9.42 -30.84
C ASN A 159 7.88 -9.79 -29.66
N GLY A 160 7.50 -10.73 -28.81
CA GLY A 160 8.28 -11.21 -27.68
C GLY A 160 8.50 -10.16 -26.60
N TYR A 161 7.46 -9.37 -26.30
CA TYR A 161 7.45 -8.42 -25.17
C TYR A 161 6.80 -9.04 -23.94
N GLN A 162 7.30 -8.67 -22.77
CA GLN A 162 6.60 -8.89 -21.50
C GLN A 162 5.75 -7.67 -21.18
N LEU A 163 4.58 -7.90 -20.59
CA LEU A 163 3.64 -6.86 -20.19
C LEU A 163 3.56 -6.80 -18.66
N ARG A 164 3.80 -5.61 -18.09
CA ARG A 164 3.73 -5.44 -16.64
C ARG A 164 2.70 -4.39 -16.27
N PRO A 165 1.62 -4.77 -15.57
CA PRO A 165 0.63 -3.80 -15.11
C PRO A 165 1.26 -2.83 -14.12
N ARG A 166 0.98 -1.55 -14.27
CA ARG A 166 1.34 -0.52 -13.30
C ARG A 166 0.08 0.21 -12.83
N GLY A 167 -0.03 0.40 -11.53
CA GLY A 167 -0.98 1.31 -10.91
C GLY A 167 -0.25 2.57 -10.45
N VAL A 168 -0.51 2.99 -9.22
CA VAL A 168 0.12 4.16 -8.58
C VAL A 168 1.49 3.85 -7.95
N MET A 169 2.01 2.63 -8.14
CA MET A 169 3.35 2.20 -7.71
C MET A 169 3.59 2.28 -6.19
N HIS A 170 2.56 2.07 -5.40
CA HIS A 170 2.62 2.11 -3.93
C HIS A 170 3.26 0.86 -3.30
N GLY A 171 3.51 -0.20 -4.07
CA GLY A 171 4.16 -1.43 -3.57
C GLY A 171 5.67 -1.23 -3.38
N TRP A 172 6.23 -1.96 -2.41
CA TRP A 172 7.68 -2.05 -2.19
C TRP A 172 8.29 -3.16 -3.05
N SER A 173 7.63 -4.31 -3.12
CA SER A 173 8.11 -5.54 -3.73
C SER A 173 8.28 -5.47 -5.26
N PRO A 174 9.18 -6.30 -5.86
CA PRO A 174 9.48 -6.28 -7.28
C PRO A 174 8.44 -7.03 -8.15
N LEU A 175 7.17 -6.97 -7.76
CA LEU A 175 6.08 -7.66 -8.47
C LEU A 175 5.79 -7.04 -9.83
N THR A 176 5.95 -5.72 -10.00
CA THR A 176 5.79 -5.07 -11.31
C THR A 176 7.08 -5.18 -12.13
N VAL A 177 8.16 -4.63 -11.65
CA VAL A 177 9.48 -4.65 -12.27
C VAL A 177 10.55 -4.90 -11.21
N THR A 178 11.75 -5.31 -11.62
CA THR A 178 12.90 -5.49 -10.74
C THR A 178 13.91 -4.36 -10.93
N PRO A 179 14.81 -4.11 -9.97
CA PRO A 179 15.89 -3.12 -10.15
C PRO A 179 16.76 -3.36 -11.39
N SER A 180 16.83 -4.62 -11.86
CA SER A 180 17.58 -5.03 -13.05
C SER A 180 16.77 -5.01 -14.34
N THR A 181 15.51 -4.60 -14.32
CA THR A 181 14.67 -4.53 -15.54
C THR A 181 15.27 -3.49 -16.50
N PRO A 182 15.69 -3.88 -17.71
CA PRO A 182 16.30 -2.94 -18.63
C PRO A 182 15.25 -2.01 -19.26
N SER A 183 15.50 -0.70 -19.24
CA SER A 183 14.58 0.30 -19.80
C SER A 183 14.42 0.20 -21.32
N ASN A 184 15.42 -0.32 -22.02
CA ASN A 184 15.43 -0.58 -23.46
C ASN A 184 15.14 -2.06 -23.80
N GLY A 185 14.71 -2.85 -22.79
CA GLY A 185 14.36 -4.25 -22.97
C GLY A 185 12.97 -4.42 -23.57
N ARG A 186 12.60 -5.68 -23.82
CA ARG A 186 11.26 -6.03 -24.32
C ARG A 186 10.25 -6.11 -23.15
N VAL A 187 10.14 -5.02 -22.39
CA VAL A 187 9.18 -4.85 -21.31
C VAL A 187 8.32 -3.62 -21.64
N LEU A 188 7.02 -3.80 -21.61
CA LEU A 188 6.04 -2.74 -21.81
C LEU A 188 5.17 -2.64 -20.55
N LEU A 189 5.19 -1.50 -19.89
CA LEU A 189 4.30 -1.22 -18.77
C LEU A 189 2.90 -0.91 -19.30
N VAL A 190 1.88 -1.37 -18.58
CA VAL A 190 0.46 -1.20 -18.95
C VAL A 190 -0.22 -0.38 -17.87
N ASP A 191 -0.61 0.84 -18.21
CA ASP A 191 -1.32 1.76 -17.33
C ASP A 191 -2.83 1.68 -17.60
N LEU A 192 -3.59 1.11 -16.67
CA LEU A 192 -5.04 0.97 -16.78
C LEU A 192 -5.79 2.17 -16.19
N THR A 193 -5.12 3.11 -15.53
CA THR A 193 -5.78 4.24 -14.83
C THR A 193 -6.52 5.18 -15.78
N LYS A 194 -6.21 5.17 -17.07
CA LYS A 194 -6.79 6.06 -18.07
C LYS A 194 -8.09 5.55 -18.69
N GLY A 195 -8.30 4.24 -18.75
CA GLY A 195 -9.45 3.65 -19.46
C GLY A 195 -10.37 2.79 -18.57
N PHE A 196 -9.87 2.29 -17.45
CA PHE A 196 -10.56 1.28 -16.66
C PHE A 196 -11.00 1.83 -15.28
N ALA A 197 -11.73 2.95 -15.27
CA ALA A 197 -12.25 3.58 -14.07
C ALA A 197 -13.80 3.57 -13.98
N GLY A 198 -14.48 2.84 -14.87
CA GLY A 198 -15.95 2.72 -14.86
C GLY A 198 -16.46 2.02 -13.61
N MET A 199 -17.63 2.42 -13.10
CA MET A 199 -18.26 1.86 -11.91
C MET A 199 -19.76 1.72 -12.10
N GLU A 200 -20.35 0.61 -11.64
CA GLU A 200 -21.78 0.34 -11.69
C GLU A 200 -22.22 -0.40 -10.42
N LEU A 201 -23.23 0.14 -9.73
CA LEU A 201 -23.86 -0.58 -8.61
C LEU A 201 -24.83 -1.63 -9.15
N LEU A 202 -24.66 -2.87 -8.71
CA LEU A 202 -25.52 -3.99 -9.04
C LEU A 202 -26.35 -4.37 -7.80
N PRO A 203 -27.68 -4.19 -7.82
CA PRO A 203 -28.52 -4.49 -6.67
C PRO A 203 -28.53 -5.99 -6.34
N ALA A 204 -28.90 -6.32 -5.11
CA ALA A 204 -29.13 -7.70 -4.71
C ALA A 204 -30.16 -8.38 -5.62
N GLY A 205 -29.90 -9.61 -5.99
CA GLY A 205 -30.80 -10.39 -6.85
C GLY A 205 -30.16 -11.70 -7.29
N ASN A 206 -30.99 -12.65 -7.73
CA ASN A 206 -30.55 -13.97 -8.19
C ASN A 206 -29.67 -14.73 -7.17
N GLY A 207 -29.93 -14.56 -5.88
CA GLY A 207 -29.15 -15.16 -4.81
C GLY A 207 -27.82 -14.46 -4.48
N LEU A 208 -27.47 -13.40 -5.19
CA LEU A 208 -26.27 -12.60 -4.94
C LEU A 208 -26.58 -11.35 -4.09
N PRO A 209 -25.63 -10.92 -3.22
CA PRO A 209 -25.76 -9.68 -2.46
C PRO A 209 -25.68 -8.44 -3.36
N THR A 210 -25.88 -7.26 -2.77
CA THR A 210 -25.54 -5.99 -3.44
C THR A 210 -24.02 -5.96 -3.69
N ARG A 211 -23.63 -5.51 -4.86
CA ARG A 211 -22.25 -5.53 -5.32
C ARG A 211 -21.95 -4.34 -6.24
N VAL A 212 -20.69 -4.05 -6.44
CA VAL A 212 -20.22 -3.04 -7.39
C VAL A 212 -19.36 -3.69 -8.45
N ARG A 213 -19.64 -3.40 -9.71
CA ARG A 213 -18.71 -3.66 -10.81
C ARG A 213 -17.79 -2.46 -10.95
N VAL A 214 -16.48 -2.69 -11.02
CA VAL A 214 -15.49 -1.61 -11.03
C VAL A 214 -14.31 -1.97 -11.92
N GLY A 215 -13.86 -1.03 -12.73
CA GLY A 215 -12.64 -1.17 -13.54
C GLY A 215 -11.37 -1.18 -12.70
N ALA A 216 -10.39 -1.97 -13.10
CA ALA A 216 -9.16 -2.21 -12.36
C ALA A 216 -8.27 -0.96 -12.19
N GLY A 217 -8.47 0.07 -13.02
CA GLY A 217 -7.75 1.35 -12.98
C GLY A 217 -8.36 2.39 -12.02
N ALA A 218 -9.57 2.17 -11.51
CA ALA A 218 -10.20 3.05 -10.51
C ALA A 218 -9.42 2.99 -9.19
N THR A 219 -9.37 4.10 -8.47
CA THR A 219 -8.76 4.14 -7.13
C THR A 219 -9.76 3.74 -6.04
N MET A 220 -9.25 3.29 -4.88
CA MET A 220 -10.09 2.97 -3.73
C MET A 220 -10.88 4.17 -3.24
N LEU A 221 -10.30 5.37 -3.27
CA LEU A 221 -10.99 6.61 -2.89
C LEU A 221 -12.15 6.93 -3.85
N GLU A 222 -11.93 6.79 -5.18
CA GLU A 222 -12.98 6.97 -6.19
C GLU A 222 -14.09 5.93 -5.99
N LEU A 223 -13.74 4.65 -5.79
CA LEU A 223 -14.69 3.57 -5.56
C LEU A 223 -15.55 3.81 -4.31
N LEU A 224 -14.93 4.13 -3.17
CA LEU A 224 -15.64 4.40 -1.93
C LEU A 224 -16.50 5.67 -2.01
N THR A 225 -16.04 6.68 -2.74
CA THR A 225 -16.81 7.91 -2.99
C THR A 225 -18.02 7.62 -3.89
N PHE A 226 -17.86 6.81 -4.92
CA PHE A 226 -18.97 6.34 -5.75
C PHE A 226 -19.99 5.56 -4.92
N LEU A 227 -19.53 4.62 -4.07
CA LEU A 227 -20.40 3.79 -3.23
C LEU A 227 -21.19 4.62 -2.21
N GLU A 228 -20.58 5.61 -1.57
CA GLU A 228 -21.27 6.51 -0.63
C GLU A 228 -22.43 7.29 -1.29
N ALA A 229 -22.28 7.65 -2.57
CA ALA A 229 -23.27 8.42 -3.31
C ALA A 229 -24.46 7.57 -3.80
N GLN A 230 -24.41 6.23 -3.67
CA GLN A 230 -25.48 5.35 -4.19
C GLN A 230 -26.70 5.33 -3.29
N PRO A 231 -27.93 5.28 -3.85
CA PRO A 231 -29.14 5.14 -3.04
C PRO A 231 -29.31 3.74 -2.46
N GLY A 232 -29.97 3.61 -1.32
CA GLY A 232 -30.51 2.33 -0.83
C GLY A 232 -29.58 1.48 0.02
N GLY A 233 -28.48 2.01 0.55
CA GLY A 233 -27.51 1.28 1.38
C GLY A 233 -28.00 0.74 2.71
N GLY A 234 -29.23 1.00 3.10
CA GLY A 234 -29.80 0.59 4.37
C GLY A 234 -29.49 1.56 5.52
N GLY A 235 -30.31 1.53 6.58
CA GLY A 235 -30.16 2.46 7.70
C GLY A 235 -30.65 3.88 7.39
N SER A 236 -30.19 4.84 8.18
CA SER A 236 -30.57 6.26 8.07
C SER A 236 -29.78 7.05 7.01
N ALA A 237 -28.77 6.45 6.40
CA ALA A 237 -27.95 7.05 5.36
C ALA A 237 -27.97 6.19 4.08
N PRO A 238 -28.07 6.81 2.89
CA PRO A 238 -27.85 6.11 1.63
C PRO A 238 -26.37 5.78 1.48
N GLY A 239 -26.05 4.72 0.69
CA GLY A 239 -24.69 4.38 0.33
C GLY A 239 -24.23 3.00 0.77
N TYR A 240 -23.03 2.65 0.30
CA TYR A 240 -22.38 1.37 0.54
C TYR A 240 -20.91 1.57 0.90
N SER A 241 -20.28 0.51 1.40
CA SER A 241 -18.87 0.46 1.78
C SER A 241 -18.37 -0.99 1.75
N PHE A 242 -17.17 -1.23 2.25
CA PHE A 242 -16.62 -2.54 2.60
C PHE A 242 -16.47 -2.67 4.12
N PRO A 243 -16.40 -3.86 4.71
CA PRO A 243 -16.17 -4.04 6.15
C PRO A 243 -14.88 -3.39 6.65
N HIS A 244 -13.90 -3.26 5.77
CA HIS A 244 -12.62 -2.57 5.97
C HIS A 244 -12.09 -2.09 4.62
N THR A 245 -11.01 -1.31 4.64
CA THR A 245 -10.30 -0.82 3.44
C THR A 245 -8.81 -0.64 3.77
N PRO A 246 -7.89 -0.82 2.81
CA PRO A 246 -6.51 -0.40 3.00
C PRO A 246 -6.46 1.10 3.29
N ALA A 247 -5.51 1.52 4.13
CA ALA A 247 -5.39 2.91 4.57
C ALA A 247 -5.07 3.92 3.44
N PRO A 248 -4.26 3.60 2.41
CA PRO A 248 -4.07 4.49 1.26
C PRO A 248 -5.28 4.46 0.32
N GLY A 249 -5.83 5.64 0.03
CA GLY A 249 -6.99 5.78 -0.86
C GLY A 249 -6.65 5.85 -2.35
N ASP A 250 -5.42 6.14 -2.71
CA ASP A 250 -4.93 6.28 -4.09
C ASP A 250 -4.63 4.94 -4.77
N LEU A 251 -4.64 3.82 -4.04
CA LEU A 251 -4.40 2.48 -4.62
C LEU A 251 -5.42 2.14 -5.69
N THR A 252 -4.96 1.61 -6.83
CA THR A 252 -5.88 1.10 -7.86
C THR A 252 -6.49 -0.23 -7.44
N VAL A 253 -7.76 -0.45 -7.81
CA VAL A 253 -8.49 -1.70 -7.53
C VAL A 253 -7.73 -2.92 -8.04
N GLY A 254 -7.20 -2.88 -9.27
CA GLY A 254 -6.41 -3.99 -9.82
C GLY A 254 -5.15 -4.28 -9.01
N GLY A 255 -4.46 -3.25 -8.51
CA GLY A 255 -3.31 -3.41 -7.61
C GLY A 255 -3.69 -4.00 -6.25
N VAL A 256 -4.79 -3.51 -5.67
CA VAL A 256 -5.36 -4.01 -4.40
C VAL A 256 -5.68 -5.49 -4.48
N LEU A 257 -6.37 -5.92 -5.55
CA LEU A 257 -6.73 -7.33 -5.75
C LEU A 257 -5.49 -8.20 -5.99
N ALA A 258 -4.55 -7.72 -6.80
CA ALA A 258 -3.34 -8.49 -7.16
C ALA A 258 -2.54 -8.99 -5.94
N ILE A 259 -2.53 -8.24 -4.84
CA ILE A 259 -1.73 -8.54 -3.65
C ILE A 259 -2.57 -8.99 -2.45
N GLY A 260 -3.89 -9.13 -2.61
CA GLY A 260 -4.77 -9.44 -1.47
C GLY A 260 -4.76 -8.34 -0.41
N ALA A 261 -4.85 -7.07 -0.82
CA ALA A 261 -4.77 -5.95 0.11
C ALA A 261 -5.91 -5.98 1.15
N HIS A 262 -5.60 -5.46 2.34
CA HIS A 262 -6.44 -5.53 3.51
C HIS A 262 -6.43 -4.22 4.30
N GLY A 263 -7.29 -4.12 5.28
CA GLY A 263 -7.26 -3.06 6.29
C GLY A 263 -6.93 -3.63 7.67
N THR A 264 -7.68 -3.20 8.69
CA THR A 264 -7.72 -3.84 10.00
C THR A 264 -9.18 -4.04 10.40
N ALA A 265 -9.60 -5.30 10.55
CA ALA A 265 -10.94 -5.64 11.04
C ALA A 265 -11.03 -7.14 11.37
N VAL A 266 -11.73 -7.44 12.48
CA VAL A 266 -12.19 -8.79 12.81
C VAL A 266 -13.68 -8.75 13.16
N PRO A 267 -14.45 -9.80 12.85
CA PRO A 267 -15.87 -9.84 13.18
C PRO A 267 -16.11 -9.96 14.69
N GLY A 268 -17.34 -9.63 15.12
CA GLY A 268 -17.81 -9.88 16.48
C GLY A 268 -17.68 -8.71 17.46
N ALA A 269 -17.15 -7.56 17.04
CA ALA A 269 -17.21 -6.35 17.85
C ALA A 269 -18.65 -5.78 17.88
N PRO A 270 -19.05 -5.04 18.94
CA PRO A 270 -20.38 -4.48 19.03
C PRO A 270 -20.73 -3.57 17.84
N GLY A 271 -21.85 -3.86 17.19
CA GLY A 271 -22.33 -3.13 16.01
C GLY A 271 -21.62 -3.47 14.69
N ASP A 272 -20.66 -4.36 14.71
CA ASP A 272 -19.87 -4.80 13.57
C ASP A 272 -20.27 -6.22 13.15
N ASP A 273 -21.44 -6.34 12.52
CA ASP A 273 -22.00 -7.61 12.06
C ASP A 273 -22.36 -7.52 10.56
N PHE A 274 -21.34 -7.44 9.74
CA PHE A 274 -21.53 -7.41 8.28
C PHE A 274 -21.58 -8.83 7.71
N ALA A 275 -22.54 -9.06 6.83
CA ALA A 275 -22.65 -10.31 6.07
C ALA A 275 -21.66 -10.31 4.90
N ALA A 276 -20.38 -10.05 5.18
CA ALA A 276 -19.32 -9.99 4.19
C ALA A 276 -18.00 -10.42 4.84
N SER A 277 -16.98 -10.73 4.02
CA SER A 277 -15.66 -11.14 4.49
C SER A 277 -14.91 -9.98 5.15
N TYR A 278 -14.15 -10.30 6.21
CA TYR A 278 -13.26 -9.39 6.93
C TYR A 278 -11.76 -9.64 6.61
N GLY A 279 -11.50 -10.55 5.68
CA GLY A 279 -10.16 -10.85 5.17
C GLY A 279 -9.68 -9.87 4.10
N SER A 280 -9.05 -10.37 3.05
CA SER A 280 -8.61 -9.55 1.93
C SER A 280 -9.78 -8.96 1.11
N LEU A 281 -9.55 -7.83 0.44
CA LEU A 281 -10.53 -7.30 -0.52
C LEU A 281 -10.72 -8.26 -1.71
N SER A 282 -9.72 -9.06 -2.04
CA SER A 282 -9.81 -10.10 -3.07
C SER A 282 -10.85 -11.17 -2.75
N ASN A 283 -11.10 -11.41 -1.47
CA ASN A 283 -12.17 -12.32 -1.05
C ASN A 283 -13.59 -11.73 -1.20
N GLN A 284 -13.74 -10.44 -1.50
CA GLN A 284 -15.04 -9.83 -1.83
C GLN A 284 -15.45 -10.04 -3.31
N VAL A 285 -14.57 -10.58 -4.14
CA VAL A 285 -14.80 -10.76 -5.58
C VAL A 285 -15.90 -11.81 -5.82
N VAL A 286 -16.90 -11.44 -6.62
CA VAL A 286 -18.00 -12.29 -7.11
C VAL A 286 -17.71 -12.80 -8.52
N ASP A 287 -17.19 -11.95 -9.37
CA ASP A 287 -16.67 -12.24 -10.70
C ASP A 287 -15.57 -11.23 -11.06
N LEU A 288 -14.76 -11.57 -12.04
CA LEU A 288 -13.75 -10.66 -12.59
C LEU A 288 -13.51 -10.93 -14.07
N THR A 289 -13.09 -9.91 -14.80
CA THR A 289 -12.70 -10.02 -16.21
C THR A 289 -11.20 -9.88 -16.34
N VAL A 290 -10.59 -10.84 -17.04
CA VAL A 290 -9.15 -10.86 -17.34
C VAL A 290 -8.92 -10.87 -18.84
N VAL A 291 -7.75 -10.44 -19.29
CA VAL A 291 -7.25 -10.71 -20.63
C VAL A 291 -6.30 -11.91 -20.54
N ALA A 292 -6.69 -13.02 -21.16
CA ALA A 292 -6.01 -14.30 -21.03
C ALA A 292 -6.07 -15.11 -22.32
N THR A 293 -5.22 -16.13 -22.43
CA THR A 293 -5.35 -17.18 -23.46
C THR A 293 -6.35 -18.24 -23.01
N ASP A 294 -6.83 -19.04 -23.95
CA ASP A 294 -7.63 -20.23 -23.63
C ASP A 294 -6.71 -21.30 -23.01
N PRO A 295 -6.93 -21.73 -21.75
CA PRO A 295 -6.12 -22.79 -21.13
C PRO A 295 -6.08 -24.10 -21.89
N ALA A 296 -7.13 -24.41 -22.68
CA ALA A 296 -7.19 -25.58 -23.53
C ALA A 296 -6.31 -25.44 -24.78
N ASN A 297 -5.91 -24.20 -25.14
CA ASN A 297 -5.08 -23.90 -26.30
C ASN A 297 -4.06 -22.81 -25.96
N PRO A 298 -2.92 -23.16 -25.37
CA PRO A 298 -1.91 -22.18 -24.95
C PRO A 298 -1.33 -21.33 -26.08
N GLY A 299 -1.46 -21.75 -27.34
CA GLY A 299 -1.09 -20.98 -28.54
C GLY A 299 -2.15 -20.00 -29.01
N ALA A 300 -3.33 -19.96 -28.37
CA ALA A 300 -4.41 -19.07 -28.73
C ALA A 300 -4.06 -17.60 -28.53
N ARG A 301 -4.85 -16.74 -29.16
CA ARG A 301 -4.77 -15.27 -28.93
C ARG A 301 -5.36 -14.90 -27.58
N TYR A 302 -4.86 -13.82 -27.02
CA TYR A 302 -5.40 -13.21 -25.82
C TYR A 302 -6.75 -12.58 -26.10
N THR A 303 -7.72 -12.87 -25.25
CA THR A 303 -9.09 -12.33 -25.31
C THR A 303 -9.60 -12.03 -23.93
N ALA A 304 -10.65 -11.22 -23.84
CA ALA A 304 -11.36 -11.01 -22.59
C ALA A 304 -12.06 -12.31 -22.13
N ARG A 305 -11.94 -12.63 -20.85
CA ARG A 305 -12.61 -13.76 -20.21
C ARG A 305 -13.17 -13.31 -18.87
N THR A 306 -14.45 -13.53 -18.66
CA THR A 306 -15.06 -13.34 -17.33
C THR A 306 -15.01 -14.66 -16.59
N LEU A 307 -14.52 -14.63 -15.38
CA LEU A 307 -14.39 -15.74 -14.46
C LEU A 307 -15.34 -15.51 -13.30
N THR A 308 -16.25 -16.45 -13.04
CA THR A 308 -17.18 -16.39 -11.90
C THR A 308 -16.59 -17.07 -10.68
N ARG A 309 -16.99 -16.64 -9.48
CA ARG A 309 -16.38 -17.09 -8.22
C ARG A 309 -16.52 -18.59 -7.95
N ASP A 310 -17.49 -19.26 -8.58
CA ASP A 310 -17.70 -20.71 -8.52
C ASP A 310 -16.84 -21.51 -9.53
N GLU A 311 -16.10 -20.84 -10.42
CA GLU A 311 -15.13 -21.49 -11.28
C GLU A 311 -13.81 -21.75 -10.54
N PRO A 312 -13.25 -22.98 -10.57
CA PRO A 312 -11.99 -23.27 -9.85
C PRO A 312 -10.82 -22.34 -10.24
N ALA A 313 -10.71 -21.94 -11.50
CA ALA A 313 -9.64 -21.08 -11.98
C ALA A 313 -9.68 -19.66 -11.36
N THR A 314 -10.84 -19.21 -10.88
CA THR A 314 -11.01 -17.87 -10.32
C THR A 314 -10.16 -17.68 -9.08
N LYS A 315 -10.05 -18.70 -8.22
CA LYS A 315 -9.27 -18.59 -6.97
C LYS A 315 -7.78 -18.28 -7.23
N ALA A 316 -7.23 -18.72 -8.37
CA ALA A 316 -5.87 -18.39 -8.77
C ALA A 316 -5.71 -16.93 -9.23
N VAL A 317 -6.79 -16.26 -9.58
CA VAL A 317 -6.75 -14.87 -10.07
C VAL A 317 -7.16 -13.86 -8.99
N LEU A 318 -7.69 -14.32 -7.85
CA LEU A 318 -8.10 -13.44 -6.75
C LEU A 318 -6.91 -12.70 -6.13
N THR A 319 -5.79 -13.40 -5.94
CA THR A 319 -4.51 -12.83 -5.50
C THR A 319 -3.42 -13.40 -6.39
N HIS A 320 -3.06 -12.68 -7.44
CA HIS A 320 -2.22 -13.22 -8.52
C HIS A 320 -0.81 -12.59 -8.60
N VAL A 321 -0.48 -11.68 -7.69
CA VAL A 321 0.81 -10.96 -7.56
C VAL A 321 1.38 -10.45 -8.89
N GLY A 322 0.50 -10.01 -9.79
CA GLY A 322 0.87 -9.48 -11.11
C GLY A 322 1.06 -10.55 -12.21
N ARG A 323 0.67 -11.80 -11.98
CA ARG A 323 0.68 -12.90 -12.99
C ARG A 323 -0.57 -12.96 -13.87
N ALA A 324 -1.56 -12.13 -13.60
CA ALA A 324 -2.75 -11.97 -14.44
C ALA A 324 -3.01 -10.49 -14.72
N LEU A 325 -3.78 -10.21 -15.75
CA LEU A 325 -4.17 -8.86 -16.15
C LEU A 325 -5.68 -8.70 -16.02
N VAL A 326 -6.11 -8.25 -14.84
CA VAL A 326 -7.51 -7.97 -14.50
C VAL A 326 -7.89 -6.61 -15.07
N THR A 327 -9.03 -6.53 -15.77
CA THR A 327 -9.59 -5.29 -16.32
C THR A 327 -10.75 -4.74 -15.51
N GLU A 328 -11.54 -5.64 -14.91
CA GLU A 328 -12.75 -5.31 -14.16
C GLU A 328 -13.00 -6.38 -13.10
N ALA A 329 -13.57 -5.98 -11.98
CA ALA A 329 -14.03 -6.90 -10.94
C ALA A 329 -15.42 -6.50 -10.42
N THR A 330 -16.22 -7.48 -10.01
CA THR A 330 -17.47 -7.29 -9.27
C THR A 330 -17.24 -7.68 -7.82
N LEU A 331 -17.42 -6.73 -6.92
CA LEU A 331 -17.14 -6.88 -5.48
C LEU A 331 -18.42 -6.80 -4.67
N GLN A 332 -18.60 -7.70 -3.71
CA GLN A 332 -19.65 -7.59 -2.69
C GLN A 332 -19.44 -6.33 -1.86
N VAL A 333 -20.52 -5.63 -1.52
CA VAL A 333 -20.51 -4.45 -0.68
C VAL A 333 -21.46 -4.59 0.50
N VAL A 334 -21.21 -3.82 1.56
CA VAL A 334 -22.07 -3.70 2.74
C VAL A 334 -22.75 -2.32 2.78
N PRO A 335 -23.87 -2.16 3.49
CA PRO A 335 -24.41 -0.83 3.76
C PRO A 335 -23.36 0.08 4.39
N ILE A 336 -23.39 1.37 4.03
CA ILE A 336 -22.49 2.35 4.65
C ILE A 336 -22.68 2.38 6.17
N TYR A 337 -21.59 2.60 6.86
CA TYR A 337 -21.58 2.70 8.31
C TYR A 337 -20.64 3.82 8.76
N ASN A 338 -20.91 4.35 9.94
CA ASN A 338 -20.02 5.30 10.59
C ASN A 338 -19.14 4.59 11.60
N VAL A 339 -17.92 5.08 11.71
CA VAL A 339 -16.96 4.61 12.72
C VAL A 339 -16.51 5.75 13.61
N ARG A 340 -16.24 5.42 14.87
CA ARG A 340 -15.53 6.26 15.81
C ARG A 340 -14.07 5.80 15.83
N GLY A 341 -13.14 6.68 15.49
CA GLY A 341 -11.70 6.45 15.59
C GLY A 341 -11.16 7.10 16.87
N VAL A 342 -10.51 6.32 17.72
CA VAL A 342 -9.91 6.83 18.96
C VAL A 342 -8.41 6.56 18.96
N SER A 343 -7.65 7.61 19.21
CA SER A 343 -6.18 7.59 19.30
C SER A 343 -5.73 7.73 20.74
N ILE A 344 -4.93 6.79 21.24
CA ILE A 344 -4.41 6.71 22.60
C ILE A 344 -2.89 6.68 22.54
N THR A 345 -2.22 7.58 23.27
CA THR A 345 -0.75 7.69 23.29
C THR A 345 -0.15 7.72 24.71
N ASP A 346 -1.00 7.57 25.71
CA ASP A 346 -0.64 7.64 27.13
C ASP A 346 -0.65 6.26 27.82
N LEU A 347 -0.93 5.18 27.10
CA LEU A 347 -0.81 3.82 27.61
C LEU A 347 0.62 3.29 27.39
N PRO A 348 1.29 2.82 28.46
CA PRO A 348 2.62 2.22 28.32
C PRO A 348 2.60 0.95 27.46
N SER A 349 3.65 0.74 26.67
CA SER A 349 3.86 -0.49 25.89
C SER A 349 3.76 -1.74 26.76
N ALA A 350 4.28 -1.71 27.99
CA ALA A 350 4.19 -2.82 28.94
C ALA A 350 2.73 -3.18 29.34
N THR A 351 1.78 -2.24 29.26
CA THR A 351 0.36 -2.50 29.51
C THR A 351 -0.31 -3.12 28.26
N ILE A 352 -0.10 -2.51 27.11
CA ILE A 352 -0.71 -2.96 25.85
C ILE A 352 -0.23 -4.37 25.48
N PHE A 353 1.06 -4.65 25.67
CA PHE A 353 1.70 -5.92 25.34
C PHE A 353 1.99 -6.79 26.56
N ALA A 354 1.21 -6.62 27.66
CA ALA A 354 1.36 -7.44 28.87
C ALA A 354 1.26 -8.93 28.55
N ALA A 355 2.11 -9.74 29.20
CA ALA A 355 2.04 -11.18 29.08
C ALA A 355 0.68 -11.70 29.60
N PRO A 356 -0.07 -12.49 28.85
CA PRO A 356 -1.27 -13.13 29.36
C PRO A 356 -0.91 -14.20 30.37
N THR A 357 -1.83 -14.48 31.28
CA THR A 357 -1.70 -15.57 32.25
C THR A 357 -2.92 -16.49 32.22
N VAL A 358 -2.83 -17.67 32.79
CA VAL A 358 -4.00 -18.58 32.89
C VAL A 358 -5.17 -17.93 33.63
N ALA A 359 -4.87 -17.08 34.63
CA ALA A 359 -5.89 -16.40 35.42
C ALA A 359 -6.41 -15.13 34.73
N ASP A 360 -5.62 -14.53 33.86
CA ASP A 360 -5.94 -13.30 33.11
C ASP A 360 -5.43 -13.43 31.67
N PRO A 361 -6.15 -14.16 30.80
CA PRO A 361 -5.73 -14.37 29.41
C PRO A 361 -5.87 -13.11 28.54
N VAL A 362 -6.70 -12.14 28.95
CA VAL A 362 -6.91 -10.86 28.29
C VAL A 362 -6.76 -9.74 29.31
N PRO A 363 -5.51 -9.33 29.63
CA PRO A 363 -5.29 -8.28 30.61
C PRO A 363 -6.01 -6.97 30.25
N ALA A 364 -6.46 -6.24 31.26
CA ALA A 364 -7.14 -4.97 31.05
C ALA A 364 -6.23 -3.96 30.30
N ASN A 365 -6.78 -3.24 29.31
CA ASN A 365 -6.06 -2.32 28.42
C ASN A 365 -4.96 -3.02 27.60
N SER A 366 -5.02 -4.33 27.43
CA SER A 366 -4.14 -5.07 26.54
C SER A 366 -4.58 -4.96 25.08
N PHE A 367 -3.70 -5.31 24.16
CA PHE A 367 -4.00 -5.35 22.72
C PHE A 367 -5.25 -6.19 22.42
N ALA A 368 -5.33 -7.40 23.00
CA ALA A 368 -6.49 -8.28 22.83
C ALA A 368 -7.78 -7.66 23.38
N SER A 369 -7.72 -6.95 24.52
CA SER A 369 -8.92 -6.30 25.10
C SER A 369 -9.48 -5.19 24.19
N PHE A 370 -8.61 -4.45 23.51
CA PHE A 370 -9.03 -3.48 22.49
C PHE A 370 -9.56 -4.17 21.24
N LEU A 371 -8.92 -5.24 20.77
CA LEU A 371 -9.39 -6.00 19.63
C LEU A 371 -10.79 -6.56 19.85
N ASP A 372 -11.05 -7.12 21.03
CA ASP A 372 -12.35 -7.70 21.39
C ASP A 372 -13.46 -6.64 21.49
N SER A 373 -13.13 -5.47 22.01
CA SER A 373 -14.12 -4.40 22.21
C SER A 373 -14.37 -3.55 20.96
N MET A 374 -13.34 -3.34 20.10
CA MET A 374 -13.40 -2.39 18.99
C MET A 374 -13.48 -3.09 17.62
N GLY A 375 -12.92 -4.29 17.46
CA GLY A 375 -12.86 -5.04 16.21
C GLY A 375 -11.81 -4.54 15.21
N ARG A 376 -11.31 -3.33 15.38
CA ARG A 376 -10.26 -2.73 14.55
C ARG A 376 -9.24 -2.05 15.43
N VAL A 377 -8.00 -2.52 15.37
CA VAL A 377 -6.89 -2.05 16.19
C VAL A 377 -5.63 -1.94 15.34
N GLU A 378 -4.95 -0.83 15.50
CA GLU A 378 -3.62 -0.61 14.92
C GLU A 378 -2.69 -0.03 16.00
N ILE A 379 -1.46 -0.47 15.96
CA ILE A 379 -0.36 0.11 16.74
C ILE A 379 0.63 0.72 15.76
N ILE A 380 1.03 1.95 16.04
CA ILE A 380 2.18 2.60 15.43
C ILE A 380 3.15 2.92 16.56
N TRP A 381 4.31 2.28 16.57
CA TRP A 381 5.26 2.42 17.66
C TRP A 381 6.65 2.78 17.18
N TYR A 382 7.09 3.99 17.54
CA TYR A 382 8.41 4.47 17.18
C TYR A 382 9.48 3.81 18.06
N PRO A 383 10.64 3.41 17.50
CA PRO A 383 11.69 2.72 18.24
C PRO A 383 12.20 3.61 19.40
N PHE A 384 12.49 2.99 20.53
CA PHE A 384 12.98 3.65 21.76
C PHE A 384 12.02 4.66 22.39
N SER A 385 10.75 4.72 21.97
CA SER A 385 9.71 5.48 22.68
C SER A 385 9.01 4.62 23.73
N ASP A 386 8.46 5.26 24.79
CA ASP A 386 7.82 4.55 25.90
C ASP A 386 6.42 4.04 25.52
N ASN A 387 5.65 4.88 24.84
CA ASN A 387 4.26 4.61 24.53
C ASN A 387 4.06 4.51 23.02
N PRO A 388 3.37 3.48 22.52
CA PRO A 388 2.92 3.44 21.15
C PRO A 388 1.70 4.36 20.94
N TRP A 389 1.44 4.74 19.70
CA TRP A 389 0.15 5.24 19.28
C TRP A 389 -0.75 4.04 19.04
N LEU A 390 -1.72 3.82 19.93
CA LEU A 390 -2.80 2.86 19.77
C LEU A 390 -3.96 3.56 19.07
N HIS A 391 -4.31 3.09 17.89
CA HIS A 391 -5.42 3.58 17.10
C HIS A 391 -6.51 2.50 17.01
N THR A 392 -7.73 2.85 17.40
CA THR A 392 -8.86 1.91 17.39
C THR A 392 -10.04 2.50 16.63
N TRP A 393 -10.82 1.65 15.97
CA TRP A 393 -12.06 2.05 15.31
C TRP A 393 -13.20 1.13 15.71
N GLN A 394 -14.31 1.71 16.09
CA GLN A 394 -15.54 1.01 16.43
C GLN A 394 -16.68 1.49 15.54
N VAL A 395 -17.53 0.58 15.10
CA VAL A 395 -18.79 0.94 14.43
C VAL A 395 -19.67 1.74 15.40
N ALA A 396 -20.00 2.94 15.05
CA ALA A 396 -20.78 3.88 15.87
C ALA A 396 -21.84 4.58 15.02
N PRO A 397 -23.08 4.03 14.95
CA PRO A 397 -24.15 4.61 14.13
C PRO A 397 -24.48 6.06 14.49
N THR A 398 -24.34 6.42 15.76
CA THR A 398 -24.60 7.77 16.28
C THR A 398 -23.31 8.41 16.73
N LYS A 399 -23.14 9.69 16.37
CA LYS A 399 -21.96 10.48 16.76
C LYS A 399 -21.90 10.65 18.29
N PRO A 400 -20.82 10.16 18.95
CA PRO A 400 -20.59 10.49 20.35
C PRO A 400 -20.40 12.00 20.55
N SER A 401 -20.79 12.50 21.73
CA SER A 401 -20.71 13.95 22.02
C SER A 401 -19.26 14.47 22.07
N SER A 402 -18.33 13.61 22.44
CA SER A 402 -16.88 13.92 22.48
C SER A 402 -16.19 13.92 21.11
N SER A 403 -16.77 13.22 20.14
CA SER A 403 -16.11 13.01 18.85
C SER A 403 -16.24 14.22 17.93
N ILE A 404 -15.20 14.47 17.14
CA ILE A 404 -15.21 15.43 16.04
C ILE A 404 -15.77 14.75 14.80
N ALA A 405 -16.74 15.38 14.11
CA ALA A 405 -17.24 14.86 12.85
C ALA A 405 -16.23 15.12 11.72
N VAL A 406 -15.96 14.08 10.91
CA VAL A 406 -15.11 14.16 9.73
C VAL A 406 -15.94 13.94 8.47
N SER A 407 -15.80 14.85 7.51
CA SER A 407 -16.58 14.88 6.26
C SER A 407 -15.78 14.50 5.01
N THR A 408 -14.48 14.34 5.15
CA THR A 408 -13.53 13.89 4.11
C THR A 408 -12.55 12.89 4.74
N PRO A 409 -11.79 12.11 3.96
CA PRO A 409 -10.70 11.31 4.50
C PRO A 409 -9.82 12.14 5.43
N PHE A 410 -9.72 11.69 6.69
CA PHE A 410 -9.10 12.49 7.73
C PHE A 410 -7.58 12.31 7.68
N ASN A 411 -6.90 13.36 7.27
CA ASN A 411 -5.45 13.40 7.31
C ASN A 411 -4.97 13.94 8.66
N TYR A 412 -4.20 13.13 9.39
CA TYR A 412 -3.61 13.58 10.65
C TYR A 412 -2.51 14.60 10.34
N PRO A 413 -2.57 15.82 10.89
CA PRO A 413 -1.67 16.92 10.52
C PRO A 413 -0.17 16.56 10.63
N PHE A 414 0.19 15.76 11.63
CA PHE A 414 1.56 15.29 11.86
C PHE A 414 2.00 14.18 10.91
N ALA A 415 1.09 13.59 10.10
CA ALA A 415 1.46 12.61 9.08
C ALA A 415 2.12 13.26 7.87
N ASP A 416 1.74 14.52 7.55
CA ASP A 416 2.27 15.26 6.39
C ASP A 416 3.20 16.41 6.81
N TYR A 417 3.21 16.75 8.08
CA TYR A 417 4.03 17.84 8.61
C TYR A 417 4.98 17.31 9.68
N VAL A 418 6.26 17.33 9.35
CA VAL A 418 7.33 16.97 10.31
C VAL A 418 7.92 18.26 10.87
N PRO A 419 7.84 18.53 12.20
CA PRO A 419 8.41 19.75 12.79
C PRO A 419 9.91 19.86 12.61
N ASP A 420 10.44 21.08 12.47
CA ASP A 420 11.85 21.39 12.21
C ASP A 420 12.83 20.60 13.09
N GLY A 421 12.49 20.43 14.38
CA GLY A 421 13.33 19.66 15.30
C GLY A 421 13.47 18.19 14.94
N LEU A 422 12.37 17.56 14.53
CA LEU A 422 12.37 16.16 14.09
C LEU A 422 13.04 16.01 12.73
N GLN A 423 12.80 16.95 11.82
CA GLN A 423 13.44 16.97 10.50
C GLN A 423 14.96 17.10 10.62
N ASN A 424 15.45 18.00 11.48
CA ASN A 424 16.88 18.13 11.73
C ASN A 424 17.50 16.82 12.25
N LEU A 425 16.82 16.14 13.18
CA LEU A 425 17.27 14.84 13.67
C LEU A 425 17.30 13.79 12.56
N ILE A 426 16.24 13.71 11.74
CA ILE A 426 16.18 12.79 10.59
C ILE A 426 17.30 13.13 9.59
N THR A 427 17.52 14.43 9.32
CA THR A 427 18.60 14.88 8.41
C THR A 427 19.96 14.43 8.91
N HIS A 428 20.29 14.62 10.17
CA HIS A 428 21.55 14.16 10.75
C HIS A 428 21.67 12.63 10.73
N LEU A 429 20.58 11.95 11.03
CA LEU A 429 20.53 10.48 10.99
C LEU A 429 20.86 9.94 9.60
N VAL A 430 20.18 10.43 8.53
CA VAL A 430 20.44 10.00 7.14
C VAL A 430 21.81 10.46 6.63
N ASN A 431 22.40 11.51 7.18
CA ASN A 431 23.73 12.00 6.82
C ASN A 431 24.88 11.32 7.59
N GLY A 432 24.61 10.26 8.33
CA GLY A 432 25.62 9.36 8.90
C GLY A 432 25.75 9.38 10.43
N ASP A 433 24.76 9.88 11.15
CA ASP A 433 24.72 9.76 12.61
C ASP A 433 23.55 8.86 13.08
N PRO A 434 23.65 7.53 12.90
CA PRO A 434 22.59 6.60 13.28
C PRO A 434 22.33 6.57 14.80
N SER A 435 23.24 7.09 15.63
CA SER A 435 23.07 7.15 17.09
C SER A 435 21.92 8.09 17.50
N LEU A 436 21.42 8.92 16.61
CA LEU A 436 20.24 9.78 16.82
C LEU A 436 18.91 9.03 16.75
N THR A 437 18.88 7.76 16.32
CA THR A 437 17.66 6.95 16.22
C THR A 437 16.78 7.00 17.49
N PRO A 438 17.30 6.85 18.72
CA PRO A 438 16.47 6.98 19.92
C PRO A 438 15.83 8.36 20.07
N ALA A 439 16.56 9.42 19.73
CA ALA A 439 16.02 10.79 19.79
C ALA A 439 14.94 11.02 18.73
N VAL A 440 15.12 10.48 17.50
CA VAL A 440 14.13 10.51 16.42
C VAL A 440 12.85 9.81 16.87
N GLY A 441 12.93 8.59 17.39
CA GLY A 441 11.76 7.82 17.83
C GLY A 441 10.99 8.51 18.96
N GLN A 442 11.69 9.01 19.99
CA GLN A 442 11.07 9.75 21.08
C GLN A 442 10.42 11.05 20.61
N MET A 443 11.06 11.75 19.67
CA MET A 443 10.54 12.98 19.10
C MET A 443 9.29 12.71 18.26
N ALA A 444 9.32 11.70 17.41
CA ALA A 444 8.19 11.31 16.57
C ALA A 444 6.96 10.93 17.43
N ALA A 445 7.15 10.17 18.50
CA ALA A 445 6.08 9.84 19.44
C ALA A 445 5.47 11.10 20.10
N ARG A 446 6.29 12.09 20.48
CA ARG A 446 5.82 13.36 21.03
C ARG A 446 5.06 14.19 20.00
N VAL A 447 5.57 14.30 18.78
CA VAL A 447 4.89 15.01 17.68
C VAL A 447 3.51 14.42 17.44
N THR A 448 3.40 13.09 17.42
CA THR A 448 2.13 12.39 17.31
C THR A 448 1.18 12.75 18.46
N ALA A 449 1.63 12.66 19.70
CA ALA A 449 0.80 12.95 20.87
C ALA A 449 0.29 14.40 20.88
N PHE A 450 1.17 15.37 20.66
CA PHE A 450 0.81 16.80 20.62
C PHE A 450 -0.10 17.13 19.42
N GLY A 451 0.19 16.56 18.23
CA GLY A 451 -0.64 16.75 17.07
C GLY A 451 -2.07 16.26 17.27
N LEU A 452 -2.27 15.14 17.96
CA LEU A 452 -3.58 14.61 18.32
C LEU A 452 -4.34 15.52 19.30
N ASP A 453 -3.64 16.22 20.19
CA ASP A 453 -4.23 17.17 21.15
C ASP A 453 -4.51 18.55 20.54
N GLY A 454 -4.15 18.76 19.28
CA GLY A 454 -4.28 20.07 18.64
C GLY A 454 -3.27 21.10 19.18
N GLU A 455 -2.24 20.65 19.88
CA GLU A 455 -1.22 21.51 20.45
C GLU A 455 -0.15 21.88 19.42
N ASN A 456 0.31 23.11 19.50
CA ASN A 456 1.37 23.61 18.66
C ASN A 456 2.72 23.26 19.32
N TRP A 457 3.47 22.34 18.72
CA TRP A 457 4.77 21.96 19.22
C TRP A 457 5.89 22.66 18.46
N ALA A 458 6.82 23.28 19.19
CA ALA A 458 8.08 23.84 18.70
C ALA A 458 7.99 24.90 17.58
N GLY A 459 7.03 25.82 17.66
CA GLY A 459 7.01 27.00 16.78
C GLY A 459 6.29 26.81 15.45
N VAL A 460 5.60 25.70 15.27
CA VAL A 460 4.72 25.50 14.13
C VAL A 460 3.53 26.45 14.22
N SER A 461 3.41 27.40 13.30
CA SER A 461 2.27 28.31 13.22
C SER A 461 1.04 27.60 12.66
N GLY A 462 0.11 27.22 13.51
CA GLY A 462 -1.18 26.67 13.13
C GLY A 462 -1.88 26.00 14.31
N THR A 463 -3.17 26.16 14.42
CA THR A 463 -3.99 25.43 15.39
C THR A 463 -4.48 24.16 14.68
N TYR A 464 -3.97 23.00 15.08
CA TYR A 464 -4.53 21.74 14.60
C TYR A 464 -5.84 21.43 15.33
N PRO A 465 -6.83 20.80 14.67
CA PRO A 465 -8.00 20.31 15.39
C PRO A 465 -7.57 19.17 16.32
N VAL A 466 -8.14 19.13 17.53
CA VAL A 466 -8.02 17.96 18.40
C VAL A 466 -8.55 16.75 17.65
N SER A 467 -7.76 15.70 17.51
CA SER A 467 -8.07 14.56 16.65
C SER A 467 -8.00 13.20 17.34
N ARG A 468 -7.96 13.18 18.69
CA ARG A 468 -7.96 11.93 19.45
C ARG A 468 -9.25 11.13 19.34
N ASP A 469 -10.36 11.76 19.01
CA ASP A 469 -11.68 11.13 18.94
C ASP A 469 -12.45 11.71 17.74
N ILE A 470 -12.39 10.99 16.63
CA ILE A 470 -13.05 11.38 15.38
C ILE A 470 -14.22 10.43 15.08
N TRP A 471 -15.22 10.92 14.36
CA TRP A 471 -16.38 10.14 13.96
C TRP A 471 -16.86 10.54 12.56
N GLY A 472 -17.19 9.57 11.73
CA GLY A 472 -17.74 9.81 10.39
C GLY A 472 -17.93 8.54 9.58
N PRO A 473 -18.30 8.64 8.32
CA PRO A 473 -18.36 7.52 7.39
C PRO A 473 -17.06 6.74 7.37
N SER A 474 -17.13 5.42 7.22
CA SER A 474 -15.98 4.51 7.25
C SER A 474 -14.84 4.97 6.36
N LYS A 475 -15.12 5.40 5.13
CA LYS A 475 -14.12 5.98 4.21
C LYS A 475 -13.31 7.11 4.84
N ASN A 476 -13.99 8.03 5.55
CA ASN A 476 -13.35 9.23 6.08
C ASN A 476 -12.45 8.97 7.29
N SER A 477 -12.67 7.87 7.99
CA SER A 477 -11.88 7.50 9.18
C SER A 477 -10.84 6.42 8.88
N LEU A 478 -11.05 5.57 7.86
CA LEU A 478 -10.15 4.46 7.52
C LEU A 478 -9.10 4.81 6.47
N LEU A 479 -9.37 5.80 5.58
CA LEU A 479 -8.41 6.29 4.60
C LEU A 479 -7.61 7.45 5.20
N TYR A 480 -6.51 7.17 5.88
CA TYR A 480 -5.70 8.20 6.54
C TYR A 480 -4.24 8.26 6.06
N ILE A 481 -3.82 7.35 5.17
CA ILE A 481 -2.52 7.42 4.51
C ILE A 481 -2.66 8.17 3.19
N GLN A 482 -1.81 9.16 3.01
CA GLN A 482 -1.77 10.01 1.82
C GLN A 482 -0.53 9.72 0.98
N ALA A 483 -0.55 10.13 -0.29
CA ALA A 483 0.64 10.08 -1.14
C ALA A 483 1.82 10.91 -0.58
N THR A 484 1.52 11.83 0.33
CA THR A 484 2.44 12.74 1.02
C THR A 484 3.09 12.14 2.27
N THR A 485 2.60 11.00 2.76
CA THR A 485 3.17 10.33 3.94
C THR A 485 4.65 9.98 3.71
N LEU A 486 5.47 10.10 4.74
CA LEU A 486 6.90 9.79 4.72
C LEU A 486 7.16 8.42 4.09
N LYS A 487 7.98 8.40 3.04
CA LYS A 487 8.31 7.18 2.31
C LYS A 487 9.43 6.43 3.01
N VAL A 488 9.05 5.35 3.64
CA VAL A 488 9.94 4.42 4.35
C VAL A 488 9.93 3.06 3.67
N THR A 489 11.01 2.30 3.81
CA THR A 489 10.97 0.87 3.46
C THR A 489 10.25 0.10 4.56
N ALA A 490 9.60 -0.99 4.21
CA ALA A 490 8.82 -1.80 5.12
C ALA A 490 9.12 -3.27 4.93
N ASN A 491 9.32 -3.96 6.04
CA ASN A 491 9.38 -5.42 6.14
C ASN A 491 8.06 -5.88 6.76
N GLY A 492 7.33 -6.79 6.13
CA GLY A 492 5.97 -7.11 6.55
C GLY A 492 5.57 -8.58 6.38
N TYR A 493 4.89 -9.11 7.41
CA TYR A 493 4.41 -10.49 7.47
C TYR A 493 2.99 -10.58 8.02
N ALA A 494 2.24 -11.56 7.51
CA ALA A 494 1.00 -12.05 8.09
C ALA A 494 1.32 -13.28 8.96
N ILE A 495 0.89 -13.26 10.21
CA ILE A 495 1.07 -14.37 11.15
C ILE A 495 -0.29 -14.95 11.47
N HIS A 496 -0.61 -16.13 10.91
CA HIS A 496 -1.86 -16.82 11.16
C HIS A 496 -1.88 -17.42 12.55
N LEU A 497 -2.95 -17.18 13.30
CA LEU A 497 -3.16 -17.74 14.64
C LEU A 497 -4.63 -17.67 15.05
N ARG A 498 -4.96 -18.26 16.20
CA ARG A 498 -6.27 -18.12 16.80
C ARG A 498 -6.39 -16.74 17.46
N ARG A 499 -7.54 -16.09 17.34
CA ARG A 499 -7.82 -14.84 18.04
C ARG A 499 -7.53 -14.92 19.54
N ALA A 500 -7.81 -16.08 20.17
CA ALA A 500 -7.53 -16.29 21.59
C ALA A 500 -6.04 -16.23 21.95
N ASP A 501 -5.13 -16.44 20.99
CA ASP A 501 -3.69 -16.45 21.22
C ASP A 501 -3.03 -15.08 20.87
N VAL A 502 -3.81 -14.10 20.41
CA VAL A 502 -3.29 -12.82 19.90
C VAL A 502 -2.45 -12.06 20.95
N GLN A 503 -2.87 -12.07 22.23
CA GLN A 503 -2.14 -11.35 23.29
C GLN A 503 -0.76 -11.97 23.54
N GLN A 504 -0.66 -13.29 23.54
CA GLN A 504 0.64 -13.97 23.68
C GLN A 504 1.51 -13.72 22.46
N ALA A 505 0.95 -13.76 21.26
CA ALA A 505 1.69 -13.51 20.03
C ALA A 505 2.26 -12.09 20.01
N VAL A 506 1.47 -11.07 20.30
CA VAL A 506 1.98 -9.67 20.30
C VAL A 506 2.97 -9.43 21.44
N HIS A 507 2.79 -10.07 22.60
CA HIS A 507 3.79 -10.03 23.68
C HIS A 507 5.15 -10.55 23.19
N ASP A 508 5.16 -11.70 22.55
CA ASP A 508 6.40 -12.34 22.05
C ASP A 508 7.05 -11.51 20.92
N LEU A 509 6.24 -11.03 19.97
CA LEU A 509 6.69 -10.19 18.86
C LEU A 509 7.38 -8.93 19.36
N ILE A 510 6.76 -8.23 20.28
CA ILE A 510 7.27 -6.98 20.86
C ILE A 510 8.49 -7.24 21.75
N GLY A 511 8.48 -8.33 22.50
CA GLY A 511 9.62 -8.76 23.32
C GLY A 511 10.87 -9.02 22.45
N GLN A 512 10.71 -9.75 21.37
CA GLN A 512 11.80 -10.04 20.43
C GLN A 512 12.29 -8.76 19.74
N TYR A 513 11.37 -7.96 19.18
CA TYR A 513 11.71 -6.70 18.52
C TYR A 513 12.52 -5.78 19.44
N THR A 514 12.05 -5.57 20.67
CA THR A 514 12.72 -4.72 21.66
C THR A 514 14.09 -5.29 22.06
N SER A 515 14.19 -6.60 22.24
CA SER A 515 15.45 -7.28 22.53
C SER A 515 16.49 -7.09 21.43
N MET A 516 16.07 -7.23 20.17
CA MET A 516 16.92 -7.00 19.02
C MET A 516 17.38 -5.54 18.93
N LEU A 517 16.45 -4.58 19.03
CA LEU A 517 16.80 -3.14 19.01
C LEU A 517 17.85 -2.79 20.10
N THR A 518 17.63 -3.30 21.32
CA THR A 518 18.55 -3.06 22.45
C THR A 518 19.91 -3.72 22.19
N GLY A 519 19.91 -4.94 21.66
CA GLY A 519 21.14 -5.68 21.34
C GLY A 519 21.98 -5.02 20.23
N TYR A 520 21.32 -4.44 19.23
CA TYR A 520 22.00 -3.67 18.18
C TYR A 520 22.50 -2.32 18.71
N ALA A 521 21.69 -1.59 19.47
CA ALA A 521 22.07 -0.32 20.07
C ALA A 521 23.27 -0.45 21.03
N ALA A 522 23.37 -1.55 21.80
CA ALA A 522 24.53 -1.84 22.65
C ALA A 522 25.84 -2.00 21.87
N LYS A 523 25.76 -2.29 20.57
CA LYS A 523 26.91 -2.36 19.64
C LYS A 523 27.12 -1.07 18.84
N GLY A 524 26.31 -0.01 19.12
CA GLY A 524 26.34 1.25 18.40
C GLY A 524 25.69 1.18 17.01
N SER A 525 24.86 0.17 16.74
CA SER A 525 24.14 -0.04 15.48
C SER A 525 22.64 0.25 15.67
N TYR A 526 22.01 0.89 14.70
CA TYR A 526 20.61 1.32 14.75
C TYR A 526 19.91 1.01 13.42
N PRO A 527 19.63 -0.28 13.13
CA PRO A 527 19.13 -0.73 11.84
C PRO A 527 17.67 -0.35 11.56
N VAL A 528 16.92 0.05 12.59
CA VAL A 528 15.51 0.45 12.48
C VAL A 528 15.33 1.81 13.11
N ASN A 529 14.79 2.77 12.35
CA ASN A 529 14.65 4.16 12.75
C ASN A 529 13.29 4.78 12.41
N SER A 530 12.35 3.99 11.92
CA SER A 530 10.94 4.37 11.74
C SER A 530 10.01 3.45 12.54
N ALA A 531 8.71 3.56 12.35
CA ALA A 531 7.74 2.89 13.20
C ALA A 531 7.69 1.36 13.00
N LEU A 532 7.28 0.66 14.04
CA LEU A 532 6.68 -0.66 13.96
C LEU A 532 5.17 -0.48 13.84
N GLU A 533 4.52 -1.23 12.95
CA GLU A 533 3.07 -1.28 12.82
C GLU A 533 2.55 -2.68 13.14
N LEU A 534 1.47 -2.75 13.93
CA LEU A 534 0.73 -3.98 14.21
C LEU A 534 -0.73 -3.77 13.85
N ARG A 535 -1.29 -4.70 13.08
CA ARG A 535 -2.71 -4.71 12.69
C ARG A 535 -3.24 -6.14 12.78
N VAL A 536 -4.57 -6.29 12.83
CA VAL A 536 -5.21 -7.61 12.82
C VAL A 536 -6.35 -7.63 11.81
N THR A 537 -6.42 -8.70 11.04
CA THR A 537 -7.55 -8.99 10.15
C THR A 537 -8.03 -10.41 10.40
N ALA A 538 -9.29 -10.70 10.05
CA ALA A 538 -9.71 -12.09 9.90
C ALA A 538 -9.04 -12.72 8.68
N LEU A 539 -8.96 -14.05 8.64
CA LEU A 539 -8.60 -14.79 7.44
C LEU A 539 -9.73 -14.72 6.40
N ASP A 540 -9.42 -15.06 5.16
CA ASP A 540 -10.38 -15.10 4.06
C ASP A 540 -11.39 -16.22 4.26
N ASP A 541 -12.62 -15.86 4.61
CA ASP A 541 -13.76 -16.77 4.73
C ASP A 541 -14.63 -16.71 3.46
N PRO A 542 -14.51 -17.66 2.52
CA PRO A 542 -15.26 -17.65 1.29
C PRO A 542 -16.76 -17.86 1.49
N SER A 543 -17.20 -18.42 2.63
CA SER A 543 -18.62 -18.60 2.94
C SER A 543 -19.37 -17.27 3.08
N ARG A 544 -18.65 -16.18 3.31
CA ARG A 544 -19.21 -14.82 3.48
C ARG A 544 -19.29 -14.02 2.17
N VAL A 545 -18.89 -14.61 1.04
CA VAL A 545 -18.92 -13.90 -0.28
C VAL A 545 -20.33 -13.90 -0.88
N GLY A 546 -21.23 -14.74 -0.40
CA GLY A 546 -22.59 -14.87 -0.94
C GLY A 546 -22.67 -15.60 -2.30
N VAL A 547 -21.61 -16.29 -2.71
CA VAL A 547 -21.55 -17.16 -3.89
C VAL A 547 -21.38 -18.60 -3.41
N ALA A 548 -22.27 -19.48 -3.86
CA ALA A 548 -22.17 -20.93 -3.54
C ALA A 548 -20.88 -21.51 -4.15
N ALA A 549 -20.21 -22.39 -3.39
CA ALA A 549 -18.95 -23.02 -3.76
C ALA A 549 -17.77 -22.06 -4.00
N ALA A 550 -17.83 -20.83 -3.46
CA ALA A 550 -16.66 -19.95 -3.43
C ALA A 550 -15.54 -20.59 -2.59
N GLU A 551 -14.30 -20.48 -3.06
CA GLU A 551 -13.11 -20.96 -2.37
C GLU A 551 -12.18 -19.77 -2.01
N SER A 552 -11.31 -19.93 -0.99
CA SER A 552 -10.33 -18.91 -0.61
C SER A 552 -9.29 -18.69 -1.71
N PRO A 553 -8.77 -17.44 -1.87
CA PRO A 553 -7.59 -17.20 -2.71
C PRO A 553 -6.42 -18.09 -2.25
N VAL A 554 -5.75 -18.78 -3.18
CA VAL A 554 -4.72 -19.77 -2.81
C VAL A 554 -3.49 -19.11 -2.20
N ILE A 555 -2.93 -18.09 -2.87
CA ILE A 555 -1.69 -17.43 -2.42
C ILE A 555 -1.92 -16.13 -1.66
N SER A 556 -3.17 -15.81 -1.32
CA SER A 556 -3.45 -14.70 -0.41
C SER A 556 -2.72 -14.93 0.92
N ALA A 557 -2.06 -13.89 1.42
CA ALA A 557 -1.48 -13.92 2.77
C ALA A 557 -2.55 -14.03 3.88
N LEU A 558 -3.83 -13.99 3.52
CA LEU A 558 -5.00 -14.24 4.38
C LEU A 558 -5.79 -15.48 3.96
N GLY A 559 -5.33 -16.21 2.95
CA GLY A 559 -6.02 -17.39 2.44
C GLY A 559 -6.13 -18.49 3.50
N GLN A 560 -7.34 -18.80 3.94
CA GLN A 560 -7.57 -19.88 4.89
C GLN A 560 -7.37 -21.23 4.21
N GLY A 561 -6.39 -22.00 4.68
CA GLY A 561 -6.08 -23.35 4.23
C GLY A 561 -6.57 -24.44 5.20
N PRO A 562 -6.42 -25.72 4.82
CA PRO A 562 -6.82 -26.84 5.69
C PRO A 562 -6.09 -26.85 7.05
N VAL A 563 -4.84 -26.41 7.09
CA VAL A 563 -4.05 -26.32 8.33
C VAL A 563 -4.59 -25.25 9.26
N ASP A 564 -5.01 -24.10 8.69
CA ASP A 564 -5.65 -23.03 9.47
C ASP A 564 -6.94 -23.55 10.13
N VAL A 565 -7.79 -24.22 9.35
CA VAL A 565 -9.03 -24.82 9.84
C VAL A 565 -8.75 -25.87 10.90
N ALA A 566 -7.77 -26.74 10.70
CA ALA A 566 -7.44 -27.81 11.65
C ALA A 566 -6.91 -27.27 12.99
N ASN A 567 -6.17 -26.14 12.96
CA ASN A 567 -5.64 -25.48 14.16
C ASN A 567 -6.61 -24.44 14.75
N GLY A 568 -7.72 -24.15 14.07
CA GLY A 568 -8.68 -23.12 14.46
C GLY A 568 -8.12 -21.69 14.32
N TRP A 569 -7.18 -21.47 13.40
CA TRP A 569 -6.68 -20.15 13.10
C TRP A 569 -7.73 -19.38 12.30
N ASP A 570 -8.04 -18.20 12.76
CA ASP A 570 -9.14 -17.37 12.25
C ASP A 570 -8.73 -15.92 12.01
N ILE A 571 -7.53 -15.52 12.45
CA ILE A 571 -6.98 -14.18 12.24
C ILE A 571 -5.55 -14.25 11.73
N ALA A 572 -5.12 -13.13 11.14
CA ALA A 572 -3.71 -12.81 10.90
C ALA A 572 -3.32 -11.55 11.68
N VAL A 573 -2.19 -11.62 12.38
CA VAL A 573 -1.49 -10.46 12.91
C VAL A 573 -0.51 -9.99 11.83
N TRP A 574 -0.66 -8.76 11.40
CA TRP A 574 0.27 -8.08 10.53
C TRP A 574 1.36 -7.43 11.37
N PHE A 575 2.59 -7.72 11.04
CA PHE A 575 3.77 -7.26 11.76
C PHE A 575 4.72 -6.60 10.78
N ASP A 576 4.71 -5.27 10.77
CA ASP A 576 5.46 -4.45 9.82
C ASP A 576 6.51 -3.63 10.57
N VAL A 577 7.77 -3.77 10.17
CA VAL A 577 8.88 -2.97 10.71
C VAL A 577 9.40 -2.05 9.64
N LEU A 578 9.35 -0.76 9.90
CA LEU A 578 9.68 0.29 8.95
C LEU A 578 11.03 0.91 9.26
N THR A 579 11.75 1.32 8.21
CA THR A 579 12.98 2.10 8.36
C THR A 579 13.18 3.04 7.16
N ILE A 580 14.00 4.06 7.32
CA ILE A 580 14.38 4.95 6.22
C ILE A 580 15.22 4.14 5.22
N PRO A 581 14.95 4.21 3.90
CA PRO A 581 15.72 3.49 2.90
C PRO A 581 17.22 3.79 3.00
N GLY A 582 18.05 2.74 2.88
CA GLY A 582 19.50 2.85 2.97
C GLY A 582 20.07 2.86 4.40
N THR A 583 19.25 2.60 5.43
CA THR A 583 19.73 2.46 6.81
C THR A 583 20.68 1.26 6.93
N GLU A 584 21.90 1.49 7.43
CA GLU A 584 22.93 0.46 7.59
C GLU A 584 22.46 -0.64 8.53
N GLY A 585 22.67 -1.90 8.14
CA GLY A 585 22.32 -3.09 8.92
C GLY A 585 20.84 -3.46 8.92
N ALA A 586 19.97 -2.73 8.21
CA ALA A 586 18.54 -3.03 8.14
C ALA A 586 18.27 -4.43 7.56
N ASP A 587 18.93 -4.81 6.47
CA ASP A 587 18.75 -6.12 5.84
C ASP A 587 19.14 -7.27 6.79
N GLN A 588 20.23 -7.11 7.54
CA GLN A 588 20.65 -8.12 8.52
C GLN A 588 19.63 -8.22 9.67
N PHE A 589 19.17 -7.10 10.19
CA PHE A 589 18.13 -7.08 11.23
C PHE A 589 16.87 -7.80 10.75
N TYR A 590 16.42 -7.51 9.53
CA TYR A 590 15.23 -8.13 8.96
C TYR A 590 15.42 -9.62 8.70
N ALA A 591 16.59 -10.07 8.26
CA ALA A 591 16.87 -11.49 8.09
C ALA A 591 16.85 -12.25 9.43
N GLU A 592 17.43 -11.68 10.48
CA GLU A 592 17.40 -12.26 11.83
C GLU A 592 15.96 -12.30 12.39
N LEU A 593 15.19 -11.23 12.18
CA LEU A 593 13.79 -11.16 12.60
C LEU A 593 12.93 -12.18 11.84
N GLU A 594 13.07 -12.29 10.52
CA GLU A 594 12.36 -13.26 9.68
C GLU A 594 12.64 -14.70 10.13
N THR A 595 13.90 -15.03 10.37
CA THR A 595 14.29 -16.34 10.88
C THR A 595 13.59 -16.65 12.20
N TRP A 596 13.60 -15.71 13.15
CA TRP A 596 12.94 -15.87 14.42
C TRP A 596 11.41 -16.00 14.27
N LEU A 597 10.78 -15.22 13.39
CA LEU A 597 9.34 -15.31 13.13
C LEU A 597 8.95 -16.72 12.66
N ILE A 598 9.67 -17.28 11.70
CA ILE A 598 9.42 -18.63 11.16
C ILE A 598 9.60 -19.70 12.26
N GLU A 599 10.64 -19.58 13.07
CA GLU A 599 10.89 -20.52 14.16
C GLU A 599 9.82 -20.44 15.25
N ARG A 600 9.44 -19.21 15.64
CA ARG A 600 8.46 -18.96 16.72
C ARG A 600 7.04 -19.36 16.32
N PHE A 601 6.64 -19.06 15.08
CA PHE A 601 5.31 -19.33 14.57
C PHE A 601 5.32 -20.49 13.57
N SER A 602 5.61 -21.68 14.09
CA SER A 602 5.65 -22.94 13.33
C SER A 602 4.77 -24.01 14.00
N GLY A 603 4.39 -25.03 13.26
CA GLY A 603 3.58 -26.14 13.72
C GLY A 603 2.18 -25.68 14.15
N THR A 604 1.82 -25.85 15.43
CA THR A 604 0.51 -25.40 15.96
C THR A 604 0.52 -24.00 16.55
N ALA A 605 1.69 -23.33 16.57
CA ALA A 605 1.83 -22.00 17.14
C ALA A 605 1.45 -20.88 16.17
N GLY A 606 1.41 -21.17 14.88
CA GLY A 606 1.06 -20.21 13.83
C GLY A 606 1.68 -20.58 12.49
N ALA A 607 1.46 -19.75 11.48
CA ALA A 607 2.14 -19.77 10.19
C ALA A 607 2.52 -18.35 9.77
N VAL A 608 3.65 -18.21 9.09
CA VAL A 608 4.18 -16.92 8.63
C VAL A 608 4.11 -16.86 7.12
N LEU A 609 3.42 -15.84 6.59
CA LEU A 609 3.31 -15.54 5.16
C LEU A 609 3.78 -14.10 4.89
N PRO A 610 4.27 -13.78 3.68
CA PRO A 610 4.69 -12.42 3.36
C PRO A 610 3.49 -11.49 3.19
N GLU A 611 3.62 -10.24 3.58
CA GLU A 611 2.77 -9.18 3.02
C GLU A 611 3.28 -8.86 1.61
N TRP A 612 2.54 -9.27 0.57
CA TRP A 612 3.02 -9.25 -0.81
C TRP A 612 3.51 -7.90 -1.31
N SER A 613 2.99 -6.81 -0.77
CA SER A 613 3.40 -5.46 -1.17
C SER A 613 4.71 -4.99 -0.52
N LYS A 614 5.17 -5.63 0.56
CA LYS A 614 6.26 -5.17 1.43
C LYS A 614 7.62 -5.81 1.08
N GLY A 615 8.62 -5.58 1.93
CA GLY A 615 9.87 -6.32 1.95
C GLY A 615 9.70 -7.62 2.73
N TRP A 616 10.30 -8.69 2.24
CA TRP A 616 10.34 -10.04 2.82
C TRP A 616 11.43 -10.85 2.10
N ALA A 617 11.74 -12.05 2.57
CA ALA A 617 12.82 -12.89 2.05
C ALA A 617 14.19 -12.18 2.12
N TYR A 618 14.52 -11.68 3.30
CA TYR A 618 15.81 -11.03 3.55
C TYR A 618 16.95 -12.04 3.70
N THR A 619 18.12 -11.66 3.22
CA THR A 619 19.36 -12.35 3.53
C THR A 619 20.31 -11.42 4.28
N ALA A 620 21.23 -11.99 5.05
CA ALA A 620 22.23 -11.20 5.78
C ALA A 620 23.15 -10.35 4.87
N THR A 621 23.20 -10.66 3.59
CA THR A 621 24.13 -10.04 2.63
C THR A 621 23.49 -9.61 1.32
N GLY A 622 22.23 -9.92 1.08
CA GLY A 622 21.57 -9.75 -0.23
C GLY A 622 20.35 -8.85 -0.27
N GLY A 623 19.86 -8.36 0.87
CA GLY A 623 18.68 -7.53 0.97
C GLY A 623 17.35 -8.30 0.75
N PRO A 624 16.22 -7.58 0.56
CA PRO A 624 14.90 -8.18 0.44
C PRO A 624 14.74 -8.96 -0.87
N TRP A 625 13.78 -9.90 -0.86
CA TRP A 625 13.33 -10.76 -1.97
C TRP A 625 14.38 -11.74 -2.52
N THR A 626 15.49 -11.96 -1.84
CA THR A 626 16.61 -12.78 -2.33
C THR A 626 16.77 -14.11 -1.61
N SER A 627 16.10 -14.34 -0.48
CA SER A 627 16.18 -15.61 0.26
C SER A 627 15.38 -16.71 -0.42
N THR A 628 16.05 -17.66 -1.04
CA THR A 628 15.43 -18.86 -1.62
C THR A 628 14.79 -19.76 -0.57
N ASP A 629 15.33 -19.75 0.65
CA ASP A 629 14.81 -20.53 1.78
C ASP A 629 13.45 -19.99 2.22
N PHE A 630 13.31 -18.66 2.32
CA PHE A 630 12.02 -18.06 2.62
C PHE A 630 11.00 -18.29 1.48
N LEU A 631 11.39 -18.16 0.21
CA LEU A 631 10.51 -18.48 -0.91
C LEU A 631 10.04 -19.94 -0.88
N THR A 632 10.90 -20.85 -0.46
CA THR A 632 10.56 -22.26 -0.26
C THR A 632 9.61 -22.43 0.92
N HIS A 633 9.84 -21.73 2.03
CA HIS A 633 8.95 -21.70 3.18
C HIS A 633 7.54 -21.23 2.77
N VAL A 634 7.41 -20.13 2.04
CA VAL A 634 6.12 -19.61 1.56
C VAL A 634 5.36 -20.65 0.73
N ARG A 635 6.03 -21.26 -0.26
CA ARG A 635 5.42 -22.29 -1.11
C ARG A 635 4.95 -23.50 -0.30
N SER A 636 5.75 -23.96 0.65
CA SER A 636 5.38 -25.10 1.50
C SER A 636 4.23 -24.73 2.45
N THR A 637 4.24 -23.55 3.05
CA THR A 637 3.20 -23.10 3.96
C THR A 637 1.85 -22.94 3.23
N VAL A 638 1.84 -22.34 2.04
CA VAL A 638 0.63 -22.26 1.22
C VAL A 638 0.12 -23.62 0.80
N SER A 639 1.01 -24.59 0.54
CA SER A 639 0.63 -25.92 0.07
C SER A 639 0.27 -26.90 1.18
N ASP A 640 0.55 -26.55 2.44
CA ASP A 640 0.40 -27.49 3.55
C ASP A 640 -1.05 -27.93 3.76
N GLY A 641 -1.24 -29.25 3.80
CA GLY A 641 -2.56 -29.88 3.93
C GLY A 641 -3.47 -29.72 2.72
N ARG A 642 -3.08 -29.00 1.68
CA ARG A 642 -3.87 -28.81 0.45
C ARG A 642 -3.71 -29.99 -0.52
N SER A 643 -4.68 -30.15 -1.39
CA SER A 643 -4.60 -31.11 -2.49
C SER A 643 -3.80 -30.55 -3.66
N ASN A 644 -3.33 -31.43 -4.58
CA ASN A 644 -2.65 -31.04 -5.81
C ASN A 644 -3.54 -30.27 -6.82
N THR A 645 -4.79 -30.00 -6.47
CA THR A 645 -5.72 -29.17 -7.24
C THR A 645 -6.04 -27.84 -6.56
N ASP A 646 -5.26 -27.51 -5.50
CA ASP A 646 -5.49 -26.33 -4.67
C ASP A 646 -4.20 -25.81 -3.98
N ASP A 647 -3.05 -26.32 -4.37
CA ASP A 647 -1.74 -25.93 -3.81
C ASP A 647 -1.02 -24.85 -4.64
N TRP A 648 0.15 -24.45 -4.20
CA TRP A 648 1.00 -23.50 -4.93
C TRP A 648 1.30 -23.93 -6.36
N ALA A 649 1.59 -25.22 -6.59
CA ALA A 649 1.92 -25.73 -7.91
C ALA A 649 0.71 -25.67 -8.85
N TRP A 650 -0.48 -25.98 -8.32
CA TRP A 650 -1.74 -25.81 -9.07
C TRP A 650 -1.99 -24.37 -9.46
N GLU A 651 -1.78 -23.42 -8.53
CA GLU A 651 -1.93 -21.99 -8.80
C GLU A 651 -0.98 -21.54 -9.91
N ALA A 652 0.32 -21.86 -9.79
CA ALA A 652 1.34 -21.54 -10.78
C ALA A 652 0.99 -22.10 -12.17
N ALA A 653 0.52 -23.36 -12.23
CA ALA A 653 0.10 -24.00 -13.47
C ALA A 653 -1.16 -23.33 -14.06
N THR A 654 -2.13 -22.98 -13.22
CA THR A 654 -3.37 -22.31 -13.65
C THR A 654 -3.07 -20.94 -14.24
N LEU A 655 -2.30 -20.09 -13.53
CA LEU A 655 -1.89 -18.78 -14.05
C LEU A 655 -1.09 -18.90 -15.34
N THR A 656 -0.18 -19.87 -15.44
CA THR A 656 0.60 -20.12 -16.65
C THR A 656 -0.29 -20.57 -17.82
N SER A 657 -1.30 -21.40 -17.59
CA SER A 657 -2.23 -21.84 -18.63
C SER A 657 -3.07 -20.70 -19.21
N MET A 658 -3.32 -19.67 -18.41
CA MET A 658 -4.06 -18.46 -18.80
C MET A 658 -3.16 -17.41 -19.48
N ASP A 659 -1.84 -17.58 -19.40
CA ASP A 659 -0.82 -16.71 -19.98
C ASP A 659 0.11 -17.52 -20.89
N GLY A 660 -0.43 -18.13 -21.93
CA GLY A 660 0.26 -19.11 -22.79
C GLY A 660 1.55 -18.62 -23.46
N ALA A 661 1.70 -17.30 -23.66
CA ALA A 661 2.94 -16.69 -24.14
C ALA A 661 3.85 -16.17 -23.02
N ASN A 662 3.50 -16.40 -21.74
CA ASN A 662 4.23 -15.95 -20.56
C ASN A 662 4.53 -14.43 -20.57
N LEU A 663 3.52 -13.64 -20.92
CA LEU A 663 3.62 -12.18 -21.00
C LEU A 663 3.67 -11.50 -19.63
N PHE A 664 2.91 -12.05 -18.64
CA PHE A 664 2.70 -11.42 -17.34
C PHE A 664 3.71 -11.88 -16.29
N THR A 665 4.97 -11.90 -16.68
CA THR A 665 6.07 -12.32 -15.80
C THR A 665 7.20 -11.30 -15.78
N ASN A 666 8.11 -11.46 -14.82
CA ASN A 666 9.41 -10.81 -14.74
C ASN A 666 10.40 -11.79 -14.08
N PRO A 667 11.71 -11.49 -14.01
CA PRO A 667 12.69 -12.41 -13.44
C PRO A 667 12.39 -12.84 -12.00
N PHE A 668 11.85 -11.92 -11.17
CA PHE A 668 11.47 -12.24 -9.80
C PHE A 668 10.27 -13.18 -9.74
N LEU A 669 9.22 -12.91 -10.50
CA LEU A 669 8.05 -13.80 -10.58
C LEU A 669 8.42 -15.18 -11.14
N GLY A 670 9.37 -15.24 -12.08
CA GLY A 670 9.95 -16.50 -12.53
C GLY A 670 10.60 -17.29 -11.39
N THR A 671 11.31 -16.62 -10.47
CA THR A 671 11.87 -17.25 -9.27
C THR A 671 10.79 -17.64 -8.26
N LEU A 672 9.79 -16.79 -8.07
CA LEU A 672 8.72 -17.00 -7.09
C LEU A 672 7.83 -18.19 -7.46
N PHE A 673 7.48 -18.36 -8.73
CA PHE A 673 6.58 -19.42 -9.21
C PHE A 673 7.32 -20.66 -9.75
N GLY A 674 8.57 -20.51 -10.12
CA GLY A 674 9.38 -21.52 -10.79
C GLY A 674 10.01 -22.54 -10.04
#